data_7e0f3fd0a91e0f1c096a0b30e7bb8ef7
#
_entry.id   7e0f3fd0a91e0f1c096a0b30e7bb8ef7
#
_cell.length_a   1.000
_cell.length_b   1.000
_cell.length_c   1.000
_cell.angle_alpha   90.00
_cell.angle_beta   90.00
_cell.angle_gamma   90.00
#
_symmetry.space_group_name_H-M   'P 1'
#
loop_
_entity.id
_entity.type
_entity.pdbx_description
1 polymer ?
#
loop_
_entity_poly.entity_id
_entity_poly.type
_entity_poly.pdbx_seq_one_letter_code
_entity_poly.pdbx_strand_id
1 'polypeptide(L)'
;MSNEKALDAIRRIKLENDTSAGNLVDLLPIEVQKRDFDLSFLDTLSEARPRLLVQGADLADFKAKVKADPSYCMYDDFIKNSTEKFYETAPFEEPQAYPPETVDKASLWRPYWRQMYVDCQMAMNATRNLSIAGIVNEDDALIAKAKAWTLKLATYDPEGVTSRGYNDEAAFRVIAAMAWGYDWLNAHFTDEEREIVKNALITRLDEIMHHLKVTVDLLNNPLNSHGVRSISSAIIPTCIALYHDHPKAGEYIAYALEYYAVHYPPWGGEDGGWAEGPDYWNTQTAFLGEAFDLLKAYCGVDMFNKTFYENTGDFPLYCMPVHSKRASFCDQSSIGDFPGLKLAYNIKHYAGVNQKPEYVWYYNQLKARDTEAHTKFYNFGWWDFGYDDLRFNILWDAPEEQAPSNDPLLKVFPITGWAAFHNKMTEREEHIHMVFKCSPFGSISHSHGDQNAFTLHAFGETLASVTGYYGGFGVDMHTKWRRHTFSKNLPLFGGKGQYGENKNTKFEGHQDRFCIEAGGNITDYDTESDIKMVEGDATASYKFFVPEIESYKRKVWFVQGKVFVMQDKATLSEEKDMTWLMHTTFTNEVADKSFTIRGENAHLDVNFINESADNITSVKNVEGFGEVDPYEFKDLEVHRHVEVEFKASKEHNILTLLVPNKNKGEQIEVSHKLVGNTLELTVDGETATIEL
;
A
#
# COMPACT_ATOMS: atom_id res chain seq x y z
N MET A 1 1.91 -19.01 -9.13
CA MET A 1 1.47 -18.86 -10.54
C MET A 1 2.68 -18.41 -11.35
N SER A 2 2.90 -18.94 -12.55
CA SER A 2 3.98 -18.42 -13.39
C SER A 2 3.61 -17.01 -13.89
N ASN A 3 4.60 -16.13 -14.08
CA ASN A 3 4.42 -14.80 -14.69
C ASN A 3 3.65 -14.87 -16.02
N GLU A 4 3.81 -15.94 -16.79
CA GLU A 4 3.08 -16.18 -18.04
C GLU A 4 1.56 -16.27 -17.83
N LYS A 5 1.09 -16.96 -16.80
CA LYS A 5 -0.36 -17.04 -16.49
C LYS A 5 -0.94 -15.70 -16.09
N ALA A 6 -0.19 -14.91 -15.31
CA ALA A 6 -0.59 -13.56 -14.93
C ALA A 6 -0.68 -12.65 -16.16
N LEU A 7 0.30 -12.72 -17.04
CA LEU A 7 0.35 -11.98 -18.30
C LEU A 7 -0.77 -12.36 -19.26
N ASP A 8 -1.04 -13.67 -19.41
CA ASP A 8 -2.10 -14.14 -20.28
C ASP A 8 -3.49 -13.76 -19.72
N ALA A 9 -3.65 -13.72 -18.42
CA ALA A 9 -4.85 -13.21 -17.79
C ALA A 9 -5.01 -11.70 -18.10
N ILE A 10 -3.98 -10.90 -17.90
CA ILE A 10 -4.00 -9.46 -18.20
C ILE A 10 -4.17 -9.21 -19.71
N ARG A 11 -3.54 -10.01 -20.58
CA ARG A 11 -3.75 -9.93 -22.03
C ARG A 11 -5.17 -10.28 -22.43
N ARG A 12 -5.83 -11.21 -21.76
CA ARG A 12 -7.25 -11.52 -21.99
C ARG A 12 -8.16 -10.36 -21.59
N ILE A 13 -7.89 -9.71 -20.44
CA ILE A 13 -8.54 -8.45 -20.05
C ILE A 13 -8.52 -7.44 -21.18
N LYS A 14 -7.39 -7.35 -21.87
CA LYS A 14 -7.17 -6.41 -22.97
C LYS A 14 -8.05 -6.65 -24.20
N LEU A 15 -8.33 -7.92 -24.50
CA LEU A 15 -8.99 -8.32 -25.74
C LEU A 15 -10.52 -8.38 -25.63
N GLU A 16 -11.05 -8.60 -24.44
CA GLU A 16 -12.45 -8.92 -24.21
C GLU A 16 -13.26 -7.73 -23.65
N ASN A 17 -12.59 -6.66 -23.21
CA ASN A 17 -13.27 -5.57 -22.51
C ASN A 17 -13.35 -4.29 -23.28
N ASP A 18 -14.40 -4.16 -24.04
CA ASP A 18 -14.73 -2.86 -24.61
C ASP A 18 -15.70 -2.04 -23.75
N THR A 19 -16.39 -2.54 -22.78
CA THR A 19 -17.32 -1.69 -22.01
C THR A 19 -18.09 -2.37 -20.90
N SER A 20 -18.11 -3.67 -20.83
CA SER A 20 -18.90 -4.33 -19.83
C SER A 20 -18.04 -4.77 -18.66
N ALA A 21 -18.48 -4.42 -17.51
CA ALA A 21 -17.99 -4.93 -16.25
C ALA A 21 -18.10 -6.47 -16.13
N GLY A 22 -18.69 -7.15 -17.08
CA GLY A 22 -18.84 -8.58 -17.07
C GLY A 22 -17.49 -9.28 -17.26
N ASN A 23 -17.09 -10.10 -16.28
CA ASN A 23 -15.98 -11.04 -16.35
C ASN A 23 -14.55 -10.51 -16.14
N LEU A 24 -14.34 -9.37 -15.48
CA LEU A 24 -13.02 -9.01 -14.94
C LEU A 24 -12.45 -10.10 -14.01
N VAL A 25 -13.29 -10.92 -13.43
CA VAL A 25 -12.93 -12.07 -12.59
C VAL A 25 -12.08 -13.10 -13.30
N ASP A 26 -12.44 -13.42 -14.56
CA ASP A 26 -11.69 -14.38 -15.38
C ASP A 26 -10.33 -13.85 -15.84
N LEU A 27 -10.05 -12.62 -15.52
CA LEU A 27 -9.03 -11.78 -16.09
C LEU A 27 -7.98 -11.35 -15.06
N LEU A 28 -8.21 -11.66 -13.77
CA LEU A 28 -7.22 -11.40 -12.74
C LEU A 28 -6.03 -12.33 -12.93
N PRO A 29 -4.79 -11.83 -12.68
CA PRO A 29 -3.59 -12.64 -12.76
C PRO A 29 -3.53 -13.74 -11.69
N ILE A 30 -4.56 -13.86 -10.90
CA ILE A 30 -4.70 -14.81 -9.81
C ILE A 30 -5.68 -15.88 -10.23
N GLU A 31 -5.34 -17.14 -10.04
CA GLU A 31 -6.23 -18.25 -10.26
C GLU A 31 -7.41 -18.16 -9.30
N VAL A 32 -8.57 -17.77 -9.83
CA VAL A 32 -9.82 -17.69 -9.09
C VAL A 32 -10.25 -19.11 -8.79
N GLN A 33 -9.93 -19.63 -7.62
CA GLN A 33 -10.47 -20.89 -7.15
C GLN A 33 -11.89 -20.66 -6.66
N LYS A 34 -12.87 -21.11 -7.41
CA LYS A 34 -14.22 -21.29 -6.87
C LYS A 34 -14.11 -22.28 -5.72
N ARG A 35 -14.22 -21.79 -4.50
CA ARG A 35 -14.38 -22.65 -3.34
C ARG A 35 -15.87 -22.79 -3.09
N ASP A 36 -16.37 -24.02 -3.12
CA ASP A 36 -17.67 -24.32 -2.53
C ASP A 36 -17.53 -24.12 -1.02
N PHE A 37 -17.99 -22.98 -0.53
CA PHE A 37 -18.06 -22.73 0.89
C PHE A 37 -19.25 -23.49 1.48
N ASP A 38 -18.99 -24.32 2.46
CA ASP A 38 -20.03 -24.78 3.36
C ASP A 38 -20.42 -23.62 4.28
N LEU A 39 -21.56 -23.01 4.01
CA LEU A 39 -22.12 -21.91 4.79
C LEU A 39 -23.04 -22.41 5.91
N SER A 40 -23.13 -23.74 6.17
CA SER A 40 -24.00 -24.33 7.21
C SER A 40 -23.65 -23.82 8.63
N PHE A 41 -22.43 -23.34 8.87
CA PHE A 41 -22.05 -22.73 10.14
C PHE A 41 -22.88 -21.48 10.47
N LEU A 42 -23.40 -20.78 9.48
CA LEU A 42 -24.25 -19.60 9.68
C LEU A 42 -25.52 -19.94 10.48
N ASP A 43 -26.08 -21.15 10.32
CA ASP A 43 -27.26 -21.60 11.06
C ASP A 43 -26.98 -21.88 12.54
N THR A 44 -25.74 -21.91 12.95
CA THR A 44 -25.29 -22.29 14.30
C THR A 44 -24.66 -21.15 15.10
N LEU A 45 -24.64 -19.93 14.55
CA LEU A 45 -24.01 -18.79 15.20
C LEU A 45 -24.74 -18.37 16.50
N SER A 46 -23.95 -17.98 17.51
CA SER A 46 -24.45 -17.63 18.82
C SER A 46 -25.34 -16.38 18.82
N GLU A 47 -26.42 -16.41 19.59
CA GLU A 47 -27.26 -15.23 19.89
C GLU A 47 -26.63 -14.34 20.99
N ALA A 48 -25.72 -14.89 21.80
CA ALA A 48 -25.10 -14.17 22.89
C ALA A 48 -24.33 -12.93 22.43
N ARG A 49 -24.34 -11.89 23.26
CA ARG A 49 -23.64 -10.62 23.02
C ARG A 49 -22.62 -10.33 24.11
N PRO A 50 -21.52 -9.62 23.82
CA PRO A 50 -21.15 -9.11 22.48
C PRO A 50 -20.71 -10.22 21.52
N ARG A 51 -20.66 -9.88 20.22
CA ARG A 51 -20.19 -10.78 19.13
C ARG A 51 -18.95 -10.24 18.47
N LEU A 52 -18.73 -8.92 18.54
CA LEU A 52 -17.56 -8.27 17.99
C LEU A 52 -16.40 -8.39 18.98
N LEU A 53 -15.31 -9.03 18.55
CA LEU A 53 -14.05 -9.28 19.23
C LEU A 53 -14.17 -10.34 20.37
N VAL A 54 -14.72 -9.95 21.52
CA VAL A 54 -14.98 -10.88 22.63
C VAL A 54 -16.35 -11.48 22.45
N GLN A 55 -16.46 -12.81 22.55
CA GLN A 55 -17.74 -13.47 22.40
C GLN A 55 -18.53 -13.43 23.70
N GLY A 56 -19.86 -13.31 23.61
CA GLY A 56 -20.73 -13.22 24.79
C GLY A 56 -20.57 -14.38 25.77
N ALA A 57 -20.27 -15.58 25.27
CA ALA A 57 -19.97 -16.74 26.10
C ALA A 57 -18.68 -16.59 26.92
N ASP A 58 -17.70 -15.84 26.42
CA ASP A 58 -16.37 -15.68 27.02
C ASP A 58 -16.25 -14.37 27.83
N LEU A 59 -17.23 -13.50 27.73
CA LEU A 59 -17.16 -12.15 28.35
C LEU A 59 -16.92 -12.19 29.86
N ALA A 60 -17.58 -13.10 30.56
CA ALA A 60 -17.42 -13.23 32.02
C ALA A 60 -15.99 -13.65 32.41
N ASP A 61 -15.41 -14.57 31.68
CA ASP A 61 -14.03 -15.02 31.87
C ASP A 61 -13.04 -13.89 31.53
N PHE A 62 -13.23 -13.20 30.42
CA PHE A 62 -12.43 -12.06 30.02
C PHE A 62 -12.41 -10.97 31.10
N LYS A 63 -13.60 -10.56 31.62
CA LYS A 63 -13.74 -9.60 32.72
C LYS A 63 -13.01 -10.07 33.97
N ALA A 64 -13.11 -11.35 34.34
CA ALA A 64 -12.43 -11.89 35.50
C ALA A 64 -10.89 -11.85 35.36
N LYS A 65 -10.37 -12.17 34.17
CA LYS A 65 -8.93 -12.09 33.87
C LYS A 65 -8.42 -10.65 33.92
N VAL A 66 -9.10 -9.70 33.29
CA VAL A 66 -8.74 -8.28 33.34
C VAL A 66 -8.80 -7.74 34.76
N LYS A 67 -9.78 -8.13 35.56
CA LYS A 67 -9.89 -7.72 36.97
C LYS A 67 -8.74 -8.28 37.83
N ALA A 68 -8.31 -9.50 37.55
CA ALA A 68 -7.20 -10.14 38.25
C ALA A 68 -5.85 -9.56 37.81
N ASP A 69 -5.69 -9.25 36.54
CA ASP A 69 -4.50 -8.66 35.94
C ASP A 69 -4.91 -7.61 34.87
N PRO A 70 -4.86 -6.32 35.19
CA PRO A 70 -5.21 -5.26 34.25
C PRO A 70 -4.34 -5.25 32.97
N SER A 71 -3.14 -5.84 32.98
CA SER A 71 -2.29 -5.94 31.80
C SER A 71 -2.68 -7.11 30.87
N TYR A 72 -3.65 -7.94 31.27
CA TYR A 72 -4.13 -9.06 30.44
C TYR A 72 -4.56 -8.57 29.06
N CYS A 73 -3.97 -9.14 28.01
CA CYS A 73 -4.14 -8.73 26.62
C CYS A 73 -3.85 -7.22 26.36
N MET A 74 -2.99 -6.59 27.17
CA MET A 74 -2.67 -5.15 27.09
C MET A 74 -3.91 -4.25 27.32
N TYR A 75 -4.83 -4.69 28.14
CA TYR A 75 -6.07 -3.95 28.41
C TYR A 75 -5.84 -2.60 29.09
N ASP A 76 -4.88 -2.51 30.01
CA ASP A 76 -4.49 -1.24 30.67
C ASP A 76 -3.90 -0.23 29.68
N ASP A 77 -3.07 -0.69 28.72
CA ASP A 77 -2.59 0.13 27.61
C ASP A 77 -3.73 0.60 26.69
N PHE A 78 -4.69 -0.27 26.38
CA PHE A 78 -5.91 0.10 25.66
C PHE A 78 -6.69 1.19 26.38
N ILE A 79 -6.87 1.08 27.70
CA ILE A 79 -7.55 2.13 28.49
C ILE A 79 -6.77 3.43 28.41
N LYS A 80 -5.48 3.42 28.77
CA LYS A 80 -4.63 4.61 28.90
C LYS A 80 -4.41 5.31 27.54
N ASN A 81 -4.06 4.54 26.50
CA ASN A 81 -3.60 5.12 25.24
C ASN A 81 -4.73 5.36 24.23
N SER A 82 -5.84 4.64 24.34
CA SER A 82 -6.91 4.69 23.34
C SER A 82 -8.28 5.13 23.88
N THR A 83 -8.56 4.98 25.17
CA THR A 83 -9.91 5.18 25.71
C THR A 83 -10.05 6.42 26.58
N GLU A 84 -9.10 6.70 27.49
CA GLU A 84 -9.18 7.82 28.45
C GLU A 84 -9.38 9.18 27.78
N LYS A 85 -8.81 9.39 26.59
CA LYS A 85 -8.98 10.62 25.79
C LYS A 85 -10.44 10.94 25.46
N PHE A 86 -11.33 9.94 25.52
CA PHE A 86 -12.76 10.10 25.22
C PHE A 86 -13.62 10.30 26.48
N TYR A 87 -13.05 10.20 27.69
CA TYR A 87 -13.85 10.32 28.91
C TYR A 87 -14.55 11.68 29.02
N GLU A 88 -13.93 12.74 28.55
CA GLU A 88 -14.51 14.09 28.55
C GLU A 88 -15.00 14.57 27.18
N THR A 89 -14.95 13.70 26.18
CA THR A 89 -15.38 14.04 24.81
C THR A 89 -16.88 13.76 24.62
N ALA A 90 -17.64 14.80 24.27
CA ALA A 90 -19.06 14.66 23.98
C ALA A 90 -19.28 14.31 22.50
N PRO A 91 -20.38 13.61 22.15
CA PRO A 91 -20.81 13.43 20.77
C PRO A 91 -21.01 14.77 20.07
N PHE A 92 -20.56 14.87 18.83
CA PHE A 92 -20.73 16.07 18.00
C PHE A 92 -21.85 15.90 16.97
N GLU A 93 -22.25 17.01 16.38
CA GLU A 93 -23.23 17.05 15.29
C GLU A 93 -22.67 16.44 14.02
N GLU A 94 -23.53 16.01 13.09
CA GLU A 94 -23.10 15.57 11.77
C GLU A 94 -22.21 16.65 11.11
N PRO A 95 -21.08 16.28 10.48
CA PRO A 95 -20.19 17.23 9.83
C PRO A 95 -20.90 18.11 8.79
N GLN A 96 -20.36 19.29 8.51
CA GLN A 96 -20.90 20.19 7.52
C GLN A 96 -20.53 19.74 6.10
N ALA A 97 -21.37 20.09 5.11
CA ALA A 97 -21.07 19.90 3.69
C ALA A 97 -19.79 20.64 3.28
N TYR A 98 -19.12 20.15 2.23
CA TYR A 98 -17.96 20.85 1.69
C TYR A 98 -18.38 22.24 1.20
N PRO A 99 -17.52 23.27 1.37
CA PRO A 99 -17.83 24.59 0.86
C PRO A 99 -18.07 24.53 -0.68
N PRO A 100 -19.18 25.08 -1.19
CA PRO A 100 -19.56 24.94 -2.61
C PRO A 100 -18.47 25.40 -3.59
N GLU A 101 -17.67 26.40 -3.21
CA GLU A 101 -16.58 26.94 -4.01
C GLU A 101 -15.38 25.98 -4.15
N THR A 102 -15.37 24.89 -3.42
CA THR A 102 -14.25 23.92 -3.44
C THR A 102 -14.49 22.72 -4.34
N VAL A 103 -15.75 22.42 -4.70
CA VAL A 103 -16.14 21.13 -5.31
C VAL A 103 -15.58 20.88 -6.70
N ASP A 104 -15.21 21.92 -7.43
CA ASP A 104 -14.74 21.82 -8.81
C ASP A 104 -13.25 21.50 -8.94
N LYS A 105 -12.47 21.56 -7.84
CA LYS A 105 -11.03 21.29 -7.87
C LYS A 105 -10.60 20.38 -6.73
N ALA A 106 -10.00 19.23 -7.08
CA ALA A 106 -9.62 18.20 -6.12
C ALA A 106 -8.71 18.70 -4.99
N SER A 107 -7.74 19.56 -5.27
CA SER A 107 -6.86 20.16 -4.26
C SER A 107 -7.61 21.02 -3.23
N LEU A 108 -8.81 21.51 -3.55
CA LEU A 108 -9.61 22.36 -2.67
C LEU A 108 -10.59 21.56 -1.79
N TRP A 109 -11.31 20.56 -2.35
CA TRP A 109 -12.31 19.80 -1.58
C TRP A 109 -11.74 18.63 -0.76
N ARG A 110 -10.63 18.02 -1.20
CA ARG A 110 -10.04 16.85 -0.51
C ARG A 110 -9.65 17.07 0.95
N PRO A 111 -9.14 18.26 1.37
CA PRO A 111 -8.90 18.51 2.78
C PRO A 111 -10.17 18.41 3.63
N TYR A 112 -11.31 18.87 3.12
CA TYR A 112 -12.62 18.78 3.82
C TYR A 112 -13.12 17.32 3.84
N TRP A 113 -13.00 16.60 2.74
CA TRP A 113 -13.30 15.18 2.68
C TRP A 113 -12.49 14.38 3.71
N ARG A 114 -11.19 14.67 3.78
CA ARG A 114 -10.31 14.03 4.76
C ARG A 114 -10.70 14.39 6.19
N GLN A 115 -10.94 15.66 6.50
CA GLN A 115 -11.32 16.08 7.86
C GLN A 115 -12.62 15.40 8.28
N MET A 116 -13.61 15.33 7.41
CA MET A 116 -14.89 14.69 7.71
C MET A 116 -14.72 13.23 8.11
N TYR A 117 -13.94 12.46 7.36
CA TYR A 117 -13.74 11.07 7.75
C TYR A 117 -12.84 10.90 8.99
N VAL A 118 -11.93 11.82 9.25
CA VAL A 118 -11.14 11.84 10.49
C VAL A 118 -12.04 12.10 11.69
N ASP A 119 -12.99 13.02 11.60
CA ASP A 119 -13.99 13.28 12.65
C ASP A 119 -14.86 12.04 12.90
N CYS A 120 -15.34 11.39 11.82
CA CYS A 120 -16.09 10.15 11.92
C CYS A 120 -15.25 8.98 12.49
N GLN A 121 -13.93 8.95 12.23
CA GLN A 121 -13.02 7.98 12.84
C GLN A 121 -12.92 8.20 14.36
N MET A 122 -12.83 9.46 14.78
CA MET A 122 -12.83 9.78 16.21
C MET A 122 -14.13 9.31 16.89
N ALA A 123 -15.28 9.52 16.23
CA ALA A 123 -16.56 9.04 16.73
C ALA A 123 -16.61 7.50 16.80
N MET A 124 -16.03 6.81 15.82
CA MET A 124 -15.94 5.33 15.82
C MET A 124 -15.07 4.84 16.97
N ASN A 125 -13.87 5.41 17.14
CA ASN A 125 -12.98 5.03 18.24
C ASN A 125 -13.60 5.31 19.60
N ALA A 126 -14.26 6.47 19.78
CA ALA A 126 -14.96 6.80 21.02
C ALA A 126 -16.07 5.79 21.31
N THR A 127 -16.94 5.53 20.35
CA THR A 127 -18.07 4.60 20.53
C THR A 127 -17.58 3.19 20.88
N ARG A 128 -16.65 2.64 20.10
CA ARG A 128 -16.10 1.30 20.30
C ARG A 128 -15.39 1.18 21.65
N ASN A 129 -14.44 2.09 21.91
CA ASN A 129 -13.56 1.97 23.07
C ASN A 129 -14.31 2.19 24.38
N LEU A 130 -15.22 3.20 24.43
CA LEU A 130 -16.08 3.41 25.58
C LEU A 130 -17.07 2.27 25.82
N SER A 131 -17.58 1.62 24.75
CA SER A 131 -18.45 0.45 24.88
C SER A 131 -17.70 -0.71 25.53
N ILE A 132 -16.51 -1.04 25.01
CA ILE A 132 -15.67 -2.12 25.55
C ILE A 132 -15.30 -1.81 27.02
N ALA A 133 -14.75 -0.61 27.29
CA ALA A 133 -14.31 -0.24 28.62
C ALA A 133 -15.48 -0.20 29.64
N GLY A 134 -16.62 0.37 29.25
CA GLY A 134 -17.79 0.44 30.12
C GLY A 134 -18.31 -0.95 30.52
N ILE A 135 -18.40 -1.87 29.57
CA ILE A 135 -18.88 -3.23 29.85
C ILE A 135 -17.83 -4.04 30.61
N VAL A 136 -16.55 -3.96 30.26
CA VAL A 136 -15.49 -4.74 30.94
C VAL A 136 -15.28 -4.25 32.36
N ASN A 137 -15.24 -2.95 32.58
CA ASN A 137 -15.04 -2.34 33.92
C ASN A 137 -16.33 -2.26 34.73
N GLU A 138 -17.50 -2.59 34.18
CA GLU A 138 -18.80 -2.42 34.79
C GLU A 138 -19.06 -0.94 35.24
N ASP A 139 -18.67 0.00 34.38
CA ASP A 139 -18.73 1.44 34.61
C ASP A 139 -19.95 2.06 33.88
N ASP A 140 -21.01 2.34 34.68
CA ASP A 140 -22.26 2.93 34.18
C ASP A 140 -22.06 4.30 33.53
N ALA A 141 -21.05 5.08 33.96
CA ALA A 141 -20.77 6.38 33.34
C ALA A 141 -20.18 6.25 31.96
N LEU A 142 -19.26 5.30 31.75
CA LEU A 142 -18.71 5.02 30.44
C LEU A 142 -19.76 4.38 29.51
N ILE A 143 -20.60 3.48 30.03
CA ILE A 143 -21.73 2.91 29.30
C ILE A 143 -22.67 4.02 28.81
N ALA A 144 -23.05 4.95 29.69
CA ALA A 144 -23.92 6.07 29.33
C ALA A 144 -23.29 6.96 28.23
N LYS A 145 -21.99 7.23 28.30
CA LYS A 145 -21.26 8.00 27.28
C LYS A 145 -21.23 7.26 25.93
N ALA A 146 -20.88 5.97 25.92
CA ALA A 146 -20.88 5.15 24.72
C ALA A 146 -22.26 5.07 24.06
N LYS A 147 -23.30 4.93 24.88
CA LYS A 147 -24.70 4.95 24.45
C LYS A 147 -25.07 6.29 23.81
N ALA A 148 -24.65 7.42 24.42
CA ALA A 148 -24.89 8.75 23.85
C ALA A 148 -24.24 8.92 22.48
N TRP A 149 -23.00 8.43 22.29
CA TRP A 149 -22.34 8.40 20.98
C TRP A 149 -23.12 7.56 19.96
N THR A 150 -23.53 6.34 20.31
CA THR A 150 -24.26 5.44 19.43
C THR A 150 -25.60 6.05 18.97
N LEU A 151 -26.36 6.60 19.91
CA LEU A 151 -27.65 7.25 19.61
C LEU A 151 -27.47 8.52 18.78
N LYS A 152 -26.43 9.30 19.04
CA LYS A 152 -26.12 10.50 18.23
C LYS A 152 -25.83 10.15 16.79
N LEU A 153 -24.98 9.15 16.55
CA LEU A 153 -24.65 8.69 15.19
C LEU A 153 -25.88 8.13 14.45
N ALA A 154 -26.82 7.54 15.17
CA ALA A 154 -28.08 7.06 14.60
C ALA A 154 -29.00 8.21 14.12
N THR A 155 -28.74 9.46 14.53
CA THR A 155 -29.49 10.63 14.05
C THR A 155 -28.89 11.23 12.76
N TYR A 156 -27.70 10.82 12.33
CA TYR A 156 -27.09 11.33 11.11
C TYR A 156 -27.89 10.88 9.88
N ASP A 157 -28.06 11.79 8.93
CA ASP A 157 -28.86 11.51 7.73
C ASP A 157 -28.17 10.44 6.86
N PRO A 158 -28.80 9.29 6.61
CA PRO A 158 -28.23 8.26 5.75
C PRO A 158 -28.06 8.68 4.30
N GLU A 159 -28.76 9.71 3.83
CA GLU A 159 -28.63 10.32 2.51
C GLU A 159 -27.83 11.65 2.54
N GLY A 160 -27.41 12.08 3.73
CA GLY A 160 -26.70 13.34 3.98
C GLY A 160 -25.20 13.29 3.68
N VAL A 161 -24.46 14.17 4.35
CA VAL A 161 -23.00 14.36 4.13
C VAL A 161 -22.14 13.19 4.61
N THR A 162 -22.66 12.37 5.51
CA THR A 162 -22.04 11.12 5.94
C THR A 162 -22.60 9.88 5.24
N SER A 163 -23.29 10.09 4.12
CA SER A 163 -23.74 8.99 3.26
C SER A 163 -22.57 8.44 2.43
N ARG A 164 -22.71 7.19 1.99
CA ARG A 164 -21.73 6.59 1.08
C ARG A 164 -21.58 7.40 -0.21
N GLY A 165 -22.64 7.94 -0.75
CA GLY A 165 -22.63 8.73 -1.99
C GLY A 165 -21.92 10.07 -1.85
N TYR A 166 -21.88 10.67 -0.66
CA TYR A 166 -21.23 11.95 -0.43
C TYR A 166 -19.78 11.78 0.08
N ASN A 167 -19.56 10.98 1.11
CA ASN A 167 -18.26 10.66 1.67
C ASN A 167 -18.28 9.20 2.20
N ASP A 168 -17.90 8.27 1.35
CA ASP A 168 -17.92 6.84 1.66
C ASP A 168 -17.04 6.48 2.86
N GLU A 169 -15.88 7.13 2.99
CA GLU A 169 -14.97 6.94 4.12
C GLU A 169 -15.59 7.39 5.45
N ALA A 170 -16.39 8.44 5.47
CA ALA A 170 -17.17 8.84 6.65
C ALA A 170 -18.31 7.84 6.92
N ALA A 171 -19.01 7.41 5.86
CA ALA A 171 -20.13 6.46 5.98
C ALA A 171 -19.69 5.13 6.60
N PHE A 172 -18.54 4.57 6.19
CA PHE A 172 -18.02 3.31 6.76
C PHE A 172 -17.75 3.42 8.26
N ARG A 173 -17.24 4.55 8.72
CA ARG A 173 -16.97 4.79 10.14
C ARG A 173 -18.22 4.98 10.96
N VAL A 174 -19.18 5.70 10.44
CA VAL A 174 -20.46 5.95 11.12
C VAL A 174 -21.21 4.63 11.33
N ILE A 175 -21.30 3.79 10.30
CA ILE A 175 -21.99 2.49 10.43
C ILE A 175 -21.23 1.53 11.34
N ALA A 176 -19.88 1.46 11.24
CA ALA A 176 -19.07 0.63 12.11
C ALA A 176 -19.18 1.07 13.58
N ALA A 177 -19.13 2.37 13.86
CA ALA A 177 -19.31 2.90 15.21
C ALA A 177 -20.65 2.48 15.83
N MET A 178 -21.73 2.62 15.07
CA MET A 178 -23.06 2.17 15.53
C MET A 178 -23.11 0.66 15.72
N ALA A 179 -22.45 -0.13 14.88
CA ALA A 179 -22.40 -1.58 15.01
C ALA A 179 -21.74 -2.02 16.32
N TRP A 180 -20.57 -1.41 16.65
CA TRP A 180 -19.88 -1.64 17.93
C TRP A 180 -20.74 -1.27 19.13
N GLY A 181 -21.37 -0.09 19.13
CA GLY A 181 -22.26 0.34 20.19
C GLY A 181 -23.49 -0.55 20.31
N TYR A 182 -24.15 -0.90 19.20
CA TYR A 182 -25.30 -1.76 19.18
C TYR A 182 -25.02 -3.15 19.74
N ASP A 183 -23.87 -3.71 19.40
CA ASP A 183 -23.49 -5.06 19.84
C ASP A 183 -23.14 -5.09 21.34
N TRP A 184 -22.21 -4.24 21.78
CA TRP A 184 -21.70 -4.26 23.15
C TRP A 184 -22.68 -3.70 24.18
N LEU A 185 -23.50 -2.71 23.80
CA LEU A 185 -24.45 -2.04 24.71
C LEU A 185 -25.90 -2.53 24.56
N ASN A 186 -26.15 -3.61 23.82
CA ASN A 186 -27.51 -4.05 23.48
C ASN A 186 -28.43 -4.16 24.67
N ALA A 187 -27.97 -4.72 25.79
CA ALA A 187 -28.72 -4.87 27.03
C ALA A 187 -28.97 -3.55 27.80
N HIS A 188 -28.25 -2.47 27.45
CA HIS A 188 -28.33 -1.17 28.08
C HIS A 188 -29.19 -0.16 27.32
N PHE A 189 -29.68 -0.50 26.13
CA PHE A 189 -30.67 0.28 25.40
C PHE A 189 -32.10 -0.05 25.88
N THR A 190 -32.98 0.95 25.89
CA THR A 190 -34.43 0.70 25.92
C THR A 190 -34.84 0.06 24.59
N ASP A 191 -36.06 -0.51 24.53
CA ASP A 191 -36.57 -1.11 23.28
C ASP A 191 -36.67 -0.07 22.16
N GLU A 192 -37.10 1.18 22.49
CA GLU A 192 -37.18 2.27 21.52
C GLU A 192 -35.79 2.68 20.99
N GLU A 193 -34.82 2.87 21.88
CA GLU A 193 -33.45 3.21 21.51
C GLU A 193 -32.81 2.12 20.66
N ARG A 194 -33.02 0.86 21.00
CA ARG A 194 -32.52 -0.29 20.24
C ARG A 194 -33.09 -0.32 18.82
N GLU A 195 -34.41 -0.05 18.66
CA GLU A 195 -35.03 0.03 17.35
C GLU A 195 -34.50 1.22 16.53
N ILE A 196 -34.27 2.39 17.14
CA ILE A 196 -33.66 3.55 16.45
C ILE A 196 -32.29 3.18 15.86
N VAL A 197 -31.38 2.61 16.68
CA VAL A 197 -30.05 2.24 16.23
C VAL A 197 -30.09 1.12 15.19
N LYS A 198 -30.90 0.10 15.41
CA LYS A 198 -31.10 -1.02 14.48
C LYS A 198 -31.56 -0.53 13.11
N ASN A 199 -32.57 0.32 13.05
CA ASN A 199 -33.11 0.84 11.80
C ASN A 199 -32.09 1.71 11.05
N ALA A 200 -31.32 2.55 11.77
CA ALA A 200 -30.24 3.35 11.18
C ALA A 200 -29.14 2.44 10.58
N LEU A 201 -28.76 1.38 11.28
CA LEU A 201 -27.81 0.37 10.78
C LEU A 201 -28.31 -0.34 9.52
N ILE A 202 -29.56 -0.85 9.54
CA ILE A 202 -30.13 -1.57 8.40
C ILE A 202 -30.22 -0.67 7.17
N THR A 203 -30.68 0.57 7.33
CA THR A 203 -30.79 1.53 6.22
C THR A 203 -29.44 1.75 5.52
N ARG A 204 -28.37 2.03 6.29
CA ARG A 204 -27.04 2.24 5.73
C ARG A 204 -26.42 0.94 5.18
N LEU A 205 -26.63 -0.18 5.84
CA LEU A 205 -26.14 -1.48 5.41
C LEU A 205 -26.73 -1.90 4.05
N ASP A 206 -28.06 -1.81 3.91
CA ASP A 206 -28.77 -2.19 2.68
C ASP A 206 -28.37 -1.28 1.51
N GLU A 207 -28.13 0.03 1.75
CA GLU A 207 -27.63 0.96 0.73
C GLU A 207 -26.22 0.57 0.27
N ILE A 208 -25.30 0.33 1.21
CA ILE A 208 -23.92 -0.07 0.88
C ILE A 208 -23.94 -1.40 0.10
N MET A 209 -24.71 -2.38 0.55
CA MET A 209 -24.82 -3.67 -0.15
C MET A 209 -25.45 -3.54 -1.55
N HIS A 210 -26.45 -2.69 -1.72
CA HIS A 210 -27.01 -2.39 -3.04
C HIS A 210 -25.95 -1.78 -3.96
N HIS A 211 -25.17 -0.83 -3.46
CA HIS A 211 -24.07 -0.24 -4.23
C HIS A 211 -23.05 -1.30 -4.66
N LEU A 212 -22.61 -2.16 -3.75
CA LEU A 212 -21.60 -3.19 -4.05
C LEU A 212 -22.10 -4.23 -5.06
N LYS A 213 -23.37 -4.64 -4.94
CA LYS A 213 -23.98 -5.70 -5.78
C LYS A 213 -24.45 -5.19 -7.14
N VAL A 214 -24.92 -3.92 -7.22
CA VAL A 214 -25.64 -3.41 -8.40
C VAL A 214 -24.84 -2.30 -9.10
N THR A 215 -24.31 -1.32 -8.36
CA THR A 215 -23.62 -0.17 -8.97
C THR A 215 -22.19 -0.51 -9.37
N VAL A 216 -21.44 -1.11 -8.47
CA VAL A 216 -20.05 -1.51 -8.70
C VAL A 216 -19.96 -2.88 -9.32
N ASP A 217 -20.91 -3.76 -8.98
CA ASP A 217 -20.85 -5.19 -9.32
C ASP A 217 -19.50 -5.80 -8.91
N LEU A 218 -19.20 -5.71 -7.62
CA LEU A 218 -17.85 -5.97 -7.09
C LEU A 218 -17.34 -7.40 -7.37
N LEU A 219 -18.22 -8.38 -7.47
CA LEU A 219 -17.83 -9.75 -7.79
C LEU A 219 -17.35 -9.89 -9.25
N ASN A 220 -17.86 -9.06 -10.15
CA ASN A 220 -17.39 -8.99 -11.54
C ASN A 220 -16.35 -7.89 -11.76
N ASN A 221 -16.22 -6.92 -10.84
CA ASN A 221 -15.26 -5.81 -10.91
C ASN A 221 -14.44 -5.70 -9.61
N PRO A 222 -13.62 -6.69 -9.28
CA PRO A 222 -12.97 -6.79 -7.98
C PRO A 222 -11.85 -5.75 -7.77
N LEU A 223 -11.40 -5.05 -8.81
CA LEU A 223 -10.38 -3.99 -8.75
C LEU A 223 -10.94 -2.64 -8.25
N ASN A 224 -11.86 -2.66 -7.29
CA ASN A 224 -12.45 -1.47 -6.68
C ASN A 224 -12.03 -1.34 -5.21
N SER A 225 -11.05 -0.47 -4.92
CA SER A 225 -10.47 -0.35 -3.58
C SER A 225 -11.47 0.17 -2.53
N HIS A 226 -12.39 1.06 -2.90
CA HIS A 226 -13.45 1.54 -2.00
C HIS A 226 -14.50 0.46 -1.73
N GLY A 227 -14.85 -0.34 -2.74
CA GLY A 227 -15.73 -1.50 -2.57
C GLY A 227 -15.12 -2.53 -1.62
N VAL A 228 -13.84 -2.85 -1.76
CA VAL A 228 -13.13 -3.77 -0.86
C VAL A 228 -13.12 -3.26 0.57
N ARG A 229 -12.81 -1.98 0.77
CA ARG A 229 -12.81 -1.37 2.11
C ARG A 229 -14.19 -1.34 2.74
N SER A 230 -15.25 -1.13 1.94
CA SER A 230 -16.61 -1.14 2.49
C SER A 230 -17.02 -2.51 3.02
N ILE A 231 -16.59 -3.61 2.38
CA ILE A 231 -16.81 -4.96 2.92
C ILE A 231 -16.15 -5.10 4.29
N SER A 232 -14.86 -4.78 4.37
CA SER A 232 -14.07 -5.00 5.59
C SER A 232 -14.52 -4.11 6.74
N SER A 233 -14.66 -2.81 6.49
CA SER A 233 -14.87 -1.82 7.56
C SER A 233 -16.32 -1.57 7.93
N ALA A 234 -17.27 -1.84 7.02
CA ALA A 234 -18.68 -1.57 7.23
C ALA A 234 -19.53 -2.85 7.29
N ILE A 235 -19.45 -3.69 6.25
CA ILE A 235 -20.35 -4.84 6.11
C ILE A 235 -20.10 -5.89 7.19
N ILE A 236 -18.86 -6.37 7.36
CA ILE A 236 -18.56 -7.46 8.30
C ILE A 236 -18.94 -7.11 9.73
N PRO A 237 -18.45 -6.00 10.36
CA PRO A 237 -18.83 -5.70 11.73
C PRO A 237 -20.34 -5.48 11.90
N THR A 238 -20.98 -4.84 10.92
CA THR A 238 -22.43 -4.57 10.99
C THR A 238 -23.26 -5.85 10.86
N CYS A 239 -22.91 -6.73 9.93
CA CYS A 239 -23.63 -8.00 9.78
C CYS A 239 -23.47 -8.92 10.99
N ILE A 240 -22.28 -8.97 11.61
CA ILE A 240 -22.05 -9.71 12.86
C ILE A 240 -22.93 -9.12 13.98
N ALA A 241 -22.93 -7.80 14.14
CA ALA A 241 -23.76 -7.13 15.15
C ALA A 241 -25.27 -7.37 14.93
N LEU A 242 -25.73 -7.41 13.69
CA LEU A 242 -27.15 -7.56 13.31
C LEU A 242 -27.55 -8.99 12.99
N TYR A 243 -26.68 -10.00 13.18
CA TYR A 243 -26.87 -11.32 12.60
C TYR A 243 -28.26 -11.94 12.87
N HIS A 244 -28.75 -11.85 14.11
CA HIS A 244 -30.08 -12.37 14.49
C HIS A 244 -31.21 -11.32 14.43
N ASP A 245 -30.86 -10.05 14.09
CA ASP A 245 -31.81 -8.93 14.09
C ASP A 245 -32.20 -8.47 12.68
N HIS A 246 -31.42 -8.89 11.67
CA HIS A 246 -31.66 -8.55 10.27
C HIS A 246 -31.63 -9.80 9.37
N PRO A 247 -32.71 -10.11 8.65
CA PRO A 247 -32.83 -11.39 7.91
C PRO A 247 -31.82 -11.53 6.76
N LYS A 248 -31.23 -10.43 6.26
CA LYS A 248 -30.23 -10.46 5.21
C LYS A 248 -28.79 -10.50 5.70
N ALA A 249 -28.53 -10.40 7.01
CA ALA A 249 -27.17 -10.34 7.51
C ALA A 249 -26.34 -11.56 7.11
N GLY A 250 -26.92 -12.76 7.15
CA GLY A 250 -26.28 -13.99 6.70
C GLY A 250 -25.94 -13.99 5.19
N GLU A 251 -26.86 -13.50 4.35
CA GLU A 251 -26.61 -13.33 2.91
C GLU A 251 -25.44 -12.37 2.65
N TYR A 252 -25.35 -11.29 3.42
CA TYR A 252 -24.30 -10.29 3.26
C TYR A 252 -22.94 -10.79 3.76
N ILE A 253 -22.92 -11.59 4.82
CA ILE A 253 -21.68 -12.30 5.24
C ILE A 253 -21.25 -13.28 4.14
N ALA A 254 -22.18 -14.06 3.58
CA ALA A 254 -21.89 -15.00 2.49
C ALA A 254 -21.29 -14.29 1.27
N TYR A 255 -21.84 -13.14 0.88
CA TYR A 255 -21.29 -12.30 -0.20
C TYR A 255 -19.86 -11.84 0.10
N ALA A 256 -19.58 -11.39 1.32
CA ALA A 256 -18.25 -10.98 1.74
C ALA A 256 -17.24 -12.14 1.72
N LEU A 257 -17.67 -13.32 2.21
CA LEU A 257 -16.84 -14.53 2.20
C LEU A 257 -16.54 -14.99 0.77
N GLU A 258 -17.51 -14.93 -0.13
CA GLU A 258 -17.30 -15.23 -1.55
C GLU A 258 -16.26 -14.27 -2.16
N TYR A 259 -16.40 -12.97 -1.93
CA TYR A 259 -15.43 -11.99 -2.40
C TYR A 259 -14.01 -12.31 -1.90
N TYR A 260 -13.85 -12.50 -0.61
CA TYR A 260 -12.53 -12.77 -0.02
C TYR A 260 -11.91 -14.09 -0.47
N ALA A 261 -12.72 -15.12 -0.59
CA ALA A 261 -12.22 -16.42 -0.98
C ALA A 261 -11.86 -16.52 -2.44
N VAL A 262 -12.66 -15.89 -3.30
CA VAL A 262 -12.56 -16.04 -4.76
C VAL A 262 -11.72 -14.94 -5.38
N HIS A 263 -11.90 -13.67 -4.97
CA HIS A 263 -11.35 -12.52 -5.67
C HIS A 263 -10.23 -11.80 -4.95
N TYR A 264 -10.17 -11.88 -3.62
CA TYR A 264 -9.15 -11.14 -2.89
C TYR A 264 -7.85 -11.95 -2.75
N PRO A 265 -6.66 -11.35 -2.95
CA PRO A 265 -6.42 -9.95 -3.28
C PRO A 265 -6.39 -9.70 -4.80
N PRO A 266 -7.16 -8.75 -5.33
CA PRO A 266 -7.16 -8.47 -6.77
C PRO A 266 -5.90 -7.75 -7.27
N TRP A 267 -5.14 -7.10 -6.39
CA TRP A 267 -3.87 -6.42 -6.69
C TRP A 267 -2.63 -7.18 -6.22
N GLY A 268 -2.79 -8.35 -5.67
CA GLY A 268 -1.72 -9.16 -5.11
C GLY A 268 -1.53 -10.49 -5.84
N GLY A 269 -0.63 -11.30 -5.32
CA GLY A 269 -0.36 -12.64 -5.81
C GLY A 269 0.13 -13.56 -4.71
N GLU A 270 0.29 -14.85 -5.00
CA GLU A 270 0.78 -15.87 -4.03
C GLU A 270 2.18 -15.56 -3.50
N ASP A 271 2.95 -14.73 -4.22
CA ASP A 271 4.25 -14.23 -3.77
C ASP A 271 4.16 -13.21 -2.62
N GLY A 272 2.95 -12.77 -2.27
CA GLY A 272 2.70 -11.79 -1.21
C GLY A 272 2.85 -10.32 -1.63
N GLY A 273 3.25 -10.05 -2.89
CA GLY A 273 3.40 -8.70 -3.42
C GLY A 273 2.07 -7.96 -3.60
N TRP A 274 2.13 -6.63 -3.80
CA TRP A 274 0.97 -5.77 -4.00
C TRP A 274 1.23 -4.74 -5.10
N ALA A 275 0.43 -4.75 -6.15
CA ALA A 275 0.65 -3.92 -7.35
C ALA A 275 0.58 -2.41 -7.09
N GLU A 276 -0.25 -1.97 -6.14
CA GLU A 276 -0.40 -0.56 -5.79
C GLU A 276 0.70 -0.03 -4.84
N GLY A 277 1.68 -0.88 -4.50
CA GLY A 277 2.79 -0.52 -3.62
C GLY A 277 2.52 -0.67 -2.12
N PRO A 278 3.57 -0.51 -1.27
CA PRO A 278 3.50 -0.82 0.15
C PRO A 278 2.53 0.04 0.96
N ASP A 279 2.30 1.30 0.58
CA ASP A 279 1.35 2.18 1.30
C ASP A 279 -0.11 1.74 1.10
N TYR A 280 -0.47 1.33 -0.12
CA TYR A 280 -1.82 0.83 -0.39
C TYR A 280 -1.99 -0.62 0.04
N TRP A 281 -0.91 -1.44 0.00
CA TRP A 281 -0.88 -2.71 0.71
C TRP A 281 -1.26 -2.51 2.18
N ASN A 282 -0.58 -1.58 2.87
CA ASN A 282 -0.83 -1.29 4.26
C ASN A 282 -2.28 -0.83 4.52
N THR A 283 -2.80 0.04 3.66
CA THR A 283 -4.17 0.55 3.78
C THR A 283 -5.20 -0.57 3.60
N GLN A 284 -5.06 -1.40 2.59
CA GLN A 284 -6.03 -2.46 2.28
C GLN A 284 -5.96 -3.62 3.27
N THR A 285 -4.76 -4.08 3.61
CA THR A 285 -4.57 -5.25 4.46
C THR A 285 -4.87 -5.00 5.94
N ALA A 286 -4.78 -3.76 6.40
CA ALA A 286 -5.14 -3.42 7.78
C ALA A 286 -6.65 -3.55 8.06
N PHE A 287 -7.49 -3.02 7.18
CA PHE A 287 -8.95 -3.20 7.29
C PHE A 287 -9.36 -4.66 7.19
N LEU A 288 -8.71 -5.35 6.26
CA LEU A 288 -8.92 -6.77 6.06
C LEU A 288 -8.58 -7.58 7.31
N GLY A 289 -7.44 -7.26 7.95
CA GLY A 289 -6.99 -7.94 9.15
C GLY A 289 -8.02 -7.90 10.28
N GLU A 290 -8.60 -6.72 10.54
CA GLU A 290 -9.68 -6.60 11.53
C GLU A 290 -10.93 -7.40 11.14
N ALA A 291 -11.37 -7.31 9.89
CA ALA A 291 -12.54 -8.04 9.43
C ALA A 291 -12.37 -9.56 9.54
N PHE A 292 -11.18 -10.07 9.20
CA PHE A 292 -10.88 -11.49 9.30
C PHE A 292 -10.78 -11.97 10.74
N ASP A 293 -10.26 -11.15 11.64
CA ASP A 293 -10.25 -11.43 13.08
C ASP A 293 -11.68 -11.51 13.63
N LEU A 294 -12.57 -10.61 13.23
CA LEU A 294 -13.97 -10.63 13.64
C LEU A 294 -14.71 -11.86 13.09
N LEU A 295 -14.46 -12.24 11.83
CA LEU A 295 -15.00 -13.46 11.23
C LEU A 295 -14.47 -14.73 11.94
N LYS A 296 -13.18 -14.75 12.27
CA LYS A 296 -12.58 -15.85 13.02
C LYS A 296 -13.18 -15.98 14.42
N ALA A 297 -13.31 -14.87 15.13
CA ALA A 297 -13.83 -14.84 16.49
C ALA A 297 -15.30 -15.26 16.57
N TYR A 298 -16.16 -14.77 15.67
CA TYR A 298 -17.61 -15.01 15.72
C TYR A 298 -18.06 -16.21 14.88
N CYS A 299 -17.55 -16.31 13.66
CA CYS A 299 -17.98 -17.35 12.71
C CYS A 299 -17.09 -18.60 12.74
N GLY A 300 -15.92 -18.56 13.39
CA GLY A 300 -14.94 -19.64 13.34
C GLY A 300 -14.25 -19.81 11.98
N VAL A 301 -14.39 -18.84 11.08
CA VAL A 301 -13.84 -18.90 9.72
C VAL A 301 -12.49 -18.23 9.65
N ASP A 302 -11.44 -18.99 9.38
CA ASP A 302 -10.11 -18.48 9.16
C ASP A 302 -9.89 -18.15 7.69
N MET A 303 -9.82 -16.85 7.36
CA MET A 303 -9.61 -16.34 6.01
C MET A 303 -8.13 -16.15 5.65
N PHE A 304 -7.20 -16.31 6.61
CA PHE A 304 -5.76 -16.16 6.36
C PHE A 304 -5.10 -17.38 5.72
N ASN A 305 -5.83 -18.40 5.35
CA ASN A 305 -5.31 -19.67 4.85
C ASN A 305 -4.95 -19.67 3.35
N LYS A 306 -4.74 -18.51 2.73
CA LYS A 306 -4.25 -18.37 1.35
C LYS A 306 -2.75 -18.11 1.35
N THR A 307 -2.05 -18.62 0.34
CA THR A 307 -0.60 -18.44 0.14
C THR A 307 -0.20 -16.96 0.11
N PHE A 308 -1.05 -16.07 -0.42
CA PHE A 308 -0.84 -14.63 -0.34
C PHE A 308 -0.61 -14.17 1.11
N TYR A 309 -1.47 -14.58 2.05
CA TYR A 309 -1.36 -14.13 3.44
C TYR A 309 -0.15 -14.69 4.15
N GLU A 310 0.33 -15.88 3.77
CA GLU A 310 1.54 -16.48 4.31
C GLU A 310 2.79 -15.66 3.97
N ASN A 311 2.79 -14.98 2.82
CA ASN A 311 3.96 -14.29 2.27
C ASN A 311 3.85 -12.76 2.30
N THR A 312 2.65 -12.22 2.52
CA THR A 312 2.39 -10.80 2.24
C THR A 312 3.15 -9.82 3.14
N GLY A 313 3.55 -10.21 4.34
CA GLY A 313 4.39 -9.39 5.21
C GLY A 313 5.83 -9.22 4.70
N ASP A 314 6.30 -10.09 3.80
CA ASP A 314 7.60 -9.94 3.15
C ASP A 314 7.63 -8.70 2.24
N PHE A 315 6.49 -8.33 1.65
CA PHE A 315 6.44 -7.21 0.72
C PHE A 315 6.90 -5.88 1.34
N PRO A 316 6.31 -5.39 2.45
CA PRO A 316 6.84 -4.21 3.12
C PRO A 316 8.20 -4.44 3.77
N LEU A 317 8.50 -5.64 4.31
CA LEU A 317 9.80 -5.93 4.93
C LEU A 317 10.95 -5.65 3.96
N TYR A 318 10.83 -6.09 2.70
CA TYR A 318 11.87 -5.91 1.69
C TYR A 318 11.69 -4.66 0.82
N CYS A 319 10.48 -4.27 0.46
CA CYS A 319 10.25 -3.10 -0.41
C CYS A 319 10.16 -1.78 0.36
N MET A 320 10.03 -1.81 1.70
CA MET A 320 10.00 -0.64 2.56
C MET A 320 10.73 -0.91 3.88
N PRO A 321 12.04 -1.24 3.85
CA PRO A 321 12.81 -1.64 5.01
C PRO A 321 12.93 -0.52 6.05
N VAL A 322 13.19 -0.90 7.30
CA VAL A 322 13.16 0.02 8.46
C VAL A 322 14.13 1.19 8.36
N HIS A 323 15.24 1.06 7.66
CA HIS A 323 16.27 2.09 7.56
C HIS A 323 16.14 3.00 6.34
N SER A 324 15.19 2.72 5.45
CA SER A 324 14.97 3.50 4.25
C SER A 324 13.78 4.42 4.42
N LYS A 325 13.90 5.59 3.88
CA LYS A 325 12.75 6.45 3.66
C LYS A 325 11.80 5.74 2.71
N ARG A 326 10.51 5.99 2.84
CA ARG A 326 9.47 5.25 2.13
C ARG A 326 9.81 4.97 0.69
N ALA A 327 9.57 3.72 0.30
CA ALA A 327 9.64 3.33 -1.09
C ALA A 327 8.71 4.19 -1.92
N SER A 328 9.11 4.48 -3.06
CA SER A 328 8.76 5.65 -3.78
C SER A 328 7.94 5.37 -5.02
N PHE A 329 7.61 4.13 -5.31
CA PHE A 329 6.69 3.80 -6.39
C PHE A 329 5.24 3.88 -5.91
N CYS A 330 4.34 4.14 -6.85
CA CYS A 330 2.92 4.23 -6.62
C CYS A 330 2.51 5.45 -5.79
N ASP A 331 1.24 5.54 -5.44
CA ASP A 331 0.74 6.60 -4.58
C ASP A 331 1.15 6.37 -3.14
N GLN A 332 1.68 7.39 -2.49
CA GLN A 332 2.02 7.37 -1.08
C GLN A 332 2.03 8.78 -0.49
N SER A 333 1.74 8.86 0.80
CA SER A 333 1.41 10.13 1.46
C SER A 333 2.58 11.09 1.57
N SER A 334 3.82 10.60 1.64
CA SER A 334 4.99 11.49 1.74
C SER A 334 6.24 10.85 1.18
N ILE A 335 7.05 11.65 0.48
CA ILE A 335 8.39 11.29 0.08
C ILE A 335 9.32 11.71 1.21
N GLY A 336 10.19 10.81 1.61
CA GLY A 336 11.24 11.11 2.55
C GLY A 336 10.95 10.77 4.01
N ASP A 337 9.78 10.25 4.32
CA ASP A 337 9.47 9.74 5.66
C ASP A 337 9.89 8.27 5.81
N PHE A 338 10.32 7.90 7.00
CA PHE A 338 10.52 6.50 7.36
C PHE A 338 9.18 5.76 7.47
N PRO A 339 9.19 4.42 7.31
CA PRO A 339 8.02 3.61 7.61
C PRO A 339 7.51 3.89 9.03
N GLY A 340 6.21 4.09 9.17
CA GLY A 340 5.61 4.52 10.42
C GLY A 340 4.86 3.42 11.16
N LEU A 341 4.31 3.75 12.33
CA LEU A 341 3.59 2.81 13.19
C LEU A 341 2.42 2.10 12.53
N LYS A 342 1.71 2.73 11.61
CA LYS A 342 0.64 2.06 10.84
C LYS A 342 1.12 0.76 10.21
N LEU A 343 2.26 0.83 9.52
CA LEU A 343 2.87 -0.31 8.88
C LEU A 343 3.37 -1.31 9.91
N ALA A 344 3.96 -0.82 11.00
CA ALA A 344 4.44 -1.66 12.10
C ALA A 344 3.32 -2.53 12.69
N TYR A 345 2.18 -1.95 13.01
CA TYR A 345 1.06 -2.68 13.59
C TYR A 345 0.45 -3.69 12.63
N ASN A 346 0.36 -3.37 11.35
CA ASN A 346 -0.10 -4.31 10.34
C ASN A 346 0.86 -5.50 10.19
N ILE A 347 2.18 -5.24 10.17
CA ILE A 347 3.20 -6.30 10.17
C ILE A 347 3.15 -7.13 11.46
N LYS A 348 2.93 -6.51 12.63
CA LYS A 348 2.75 -7.23 13.90
C LYS A 348 1.59 -8.23 13.81
N HIS A 349 0.49 -7.83 13.20
CA HIS A 349 -0.65 -8.71 12.98
C HIS A 349 -0.25 -9.93 12.15
N TYR A 350 0.43 -9.73 11.02
CA TYR A 350 0.93 -10.83 10.20
C TYR A 350 2.04 -11.65 10.89
N ALA A 351 2.79 -11.08 11.82
CA ALA A 351 3.73 -11.84 12.65
C ALA A 351 3.02 -12.92 13.48
N GLY A 352 1.88 -12.55 14.07
CA GLY A 352 1.03 -13.51 14.80
C GLY A 352 0.36 -14.53 13.89
N VAL A 353 -0.19 -14.09 12.76
CA VAL A 353 -0.85 -14.95 11.77
C VAL A 353 0.12 -15.97 11.19
N ASN A 354 1.31 -15.55 10.78
CA ASN A 354 2.25 -16.36 10.01
C ASN A 354 3.39 -16.95 10.84
N GLN A 355 3.47 -16.60 12.13
CA GLN A 355 4.55 -17.03 13.03
C GLN A 355 5.95 -16.73 12.47
N LYS A 356 6.13 -15.52 11.85
CA LYS A 356 7.41 -15.07 11.26
C LYS A 356 8.15 -14.13 12.22
N PRO A 357 9.29 -14.54 12.77
CA PRO A 357 10.06 -13.76 13.75
C PRO A 357 10.61 -12.43 13.22
N GLU A 358 10.93 -12.35 11.91
CA GLU A 358 11.44 -11.16 11.26
C GLU A 358 10.41 -10.02 11.22
N TYR A 359 9.12 -10.36 11.21
CA TYR A 359 8.05 -9.36 11.27
C TYR A 359 7.96 -8.73 12.67
N VAL A 360 8.26 -9.48 13.71
CA VAL A 360 8.38 -8.93 15.08
C VAL A 360 9.55 -7.97 15.17
N TRP A 361 10.71 -8.34 14.61
CA TRP A 361 11.86 -7.44 14.52
C TRP A 361 11.48 -6.13 13.78
N TYR A 362 10.84 -6.23 12.64
CA TYR A 362 10.41 -5.06 11.87
C TYR A 362 9.50 -4.14 12.70
N TYR A 363 8.49 -4.70 13.34
CA TYR A 363 7.60 -3.97 14.24
C TYR A 363 8.38 -3.24 15.35
N ASN A 364 9.27 -3.94 16.05
CA ASN A 364 10.03 -3.38 17.15
C ASN A 364 10.96 -2.25 16.72
N GLN A 365 11.60 -2.37 15.55
CA GLN A 365 12.44 -1.31 14.98
C GLN A 365 11.64 -0.04 14.67
N LEU A 366 10.45 -0.18 14.09
CA LEU A 366 9.59 0.96 13.79
C LEU A 366 9.00 1.59 15.07
N LYS A 367 8.60 0.76 16.03
CA LYS A 367 8.09 1.25 17.32
C LYS A 367 9.15 2.01 18.13
N ALA A 368 10.39 1.52 18.15
CA ALA A 368 11.50 2.20 18.83
C ALA A 368 11.83 3.57 18.24
N ARG A 369 11.44 3.83 17.00
CA ARG A 369 11.63 5.09 16.28
C ARG A 369 10.46 6.06 16.43
N ASP A 370 9.35 5.61 17.01
CA ASP A 370 8.17 6.43 17.14
C ASP A 370 8.42 7.64 18.03
N THR A 371 7.96 8.79 17.56
CA THR A 371 8.03 10.06 18.29
C THR A 371 6.62 10.50 18.69
N GLU A 372 6.51 11.34 19.70
CA GLU A 372 5.22 11.89 20.12
C GLU A 372 4.46 12.59 18.97
N ALA A 373 5.20 13.21 18.04
CA ALA A 373 4.61 13.83 16.86
C ALA A 373 4.03 12.78 15.89
N HIS A 374 4.73 11.65 15.69
CA HIS A 374 4.23 10.52 14.92
C HIS A 374 3.00 9.90 15.56
N THR A 375 3.03 9.63 16.85
CA THR A 375 1.89 9.09 17.60
C THR A 375 0.68 10.01 17.51
N LYS A 376 0.84 11.33 17.64
CA LYS A 376 -0.24 12.30 17.45
C LYS A 376 -0.81 12.28 16.02
N PHE A 377 0.05 12.23 15.01
CA PHE A 377 -0.39 12.20 13.61
C PHE A 377 -1.20 10.94 13.28
N TYR A 378 -0.78 9.79 13.80
CA TYR A 378 -1.42 8.51 13.54
C TYR A 378 -2.64 8.20 14.40
N ASN A 379 -2.80 8.84 15.54
CA ASN A 379 -4.04 8.79 16.35
C ASN A 379 -5.23 9.52 15.68
N PHE A 380 -5.02 10.16 14.54
CA PHE A 380 -6.03 10.79 13.69
C PHE A 380 -6.22 9.98 12.40
N GLY A 381 -6.88 8.87 12.45
CA GLY A 381 -7.15 8.11 11.26
C GLY A 381 -7.73 6.74 11.58
N TRP A 382 -7.64 5.80 10.65
CA TRP A 382 -8.12 4.43 10.79
C TRP A 382 -7.51 3.63 11.96
N TRP A 383 -6.43 4.14 12.54
CA TRP A 383 -5.58 3.42 13.45
C TRP A 383 -5.87 3.82 14.88
N ASP A 384 -6.06 2.81 15.70
CA ASP A 384 -6.17 2.94 17.14
C ASP A 384 -5.26 1.88 17.77
N PHE A 385 -4.02 2.24 17.98
CA PHE A 385 -2.97 1.30 18.35
C PHE A 385 -3.22 0.56 19.66
N GLY A 386 -3.86 1.20 20.63
CA GLY A 386 -4.22 0.51 21.87
C GLY A 386 -5.35 -0.51 21.67
N TYR A 387 -6.29 -0.22 20.78
CA TYR A 387 -7.30 -1.19 20.38
C TYR A 387 -6.68 -2.31 19.51
N ASP A 388 -5.78 -1.99 18.61
CA ASP A 388 -5.09 -2.98 17.79
C ASP A 388 -4.25 -3.92 18.64
N ASP A 389 -3.55 -3.41 19.68
CA ASP A 389 -2.83 -4.22 20.64
C ASP A 389 -3.77 -5.12 21.44
N LEU A 390 -4.89 -4.60 21.94
CA LEU A 390 -5.90 -5.40 22.64
C LEU A 390 -6.43 -6.54 21.75
N ARG A 391 -6.88 -6.22 20.53
CA ARG A 391 -7.41 -7.18 19.57
C ARG A 391 -6.39 -8.25 19.22
N PHE A 392 -5.15 -7.84 18.94
CA PHE A 392 -4.07 -8.76 18.63
C PHE A 392 -3.83 -9.75 19.78
N ASN A 393 -3.69 -9.26 21.01
CA ASN A 393 -3.37 -10.13 22.15
C ASN A 393 -4.55 -10.99 22.64
N ILE A 394 -5.79 -10.71 22.20
CA ILE A 394 -6.94 -11.60 22.41
C ILE A 394 -6.88 -12.80 21.46
N LEU A 395 -6.44 -12.60 20.22
CA LEU A 395 -6.63 -13.56 19.13
C LEU A 395 -5.35 -14.24 18.66
N TRP A 396 -4.19 -13.64 18.91
CA TRP A 396 -2.89 -14.07 18.36
C TRP A 396 -1.78 -13.97 19.37
N ASP A 397 -0.79 -14.87 19.19
CA ASP A 397 0.50 -14.84 19.88
C ASP A 397 1.60 -14.53 18.87
N ALA A 398 2.46 -13.56 19.17
CA ALA A 398 3.64 -13.28 18.35
C ALA A 398 4.78 -14.28 18.66
N PRO A 399 5.56 -14.71 17.64
CA PRO A 399 6.79 -15.46 17.87
C PRO A 399 7.86 -14.59 18.55
N GLU A 400 8.94 -15.23 19.00
CA GLU A 400 10.13 -14.50 19.47
C GLU A 400 10.77 -13.72 18.29
N GLU A 401 11.33 -12.54 18.60
CA GLU A 401 11.98 -11.68 17.60
C GLU A 401 13.22 -12.32 17.00
N GLN A 402 13.38 -12.23 15.68
CA GLN A 402 14.61 -12.56 14.97
C GLN A 402 14.87 -11.50 13.89
N ALA A 403 16.09 -10.97 13.85
CA ALA A 403 16.50 -10.04 12.80
C ALA A 403 16.68 -10.76 11.45
N PRO A 404 16.38 -10.12 10.32
CA PRO A 404 16.69 -10.66 9.00
C PRO A 404 18.20 -10.78 8.76
N SER A 405 18.61 -11.58 7.75
CA SER A 405 20.01 -11.71 7.36
C SER A 405 20.60 -10.38 6.88
N ASN A 406 21.90 -10.20 7.14
CA ASN A 406 22.72 -9.12 6.63
C ASN A 406 23.50 -9.47 5.35
N ASP A 407 23.36 -10.69 4.86
CA ASP A 407 23.99 -11.11 3.61
C ASP A 407 23.36 -10.45 2.40
N PRO A 408 24.11 -10.26 1.30
CA PRO A 408 23.54 -9.75 0.06
C PRO A 408 22.42 -10.66 -0.46
N LEU A 409 21.25 -10.08 -0.71
CA LEU A 409 20.08 -10.84 -1.16
C LEU A 409 19.28 -10.08 -2.24
N LEU A 410 18.48 -10.82 -2.97
CA LEU A 410 17.43 -10.33 -3.86
C LEU A 410 16.12 -11.02 -3.50
N LYS A 411 15.12 -10.26 -3.09
CA LYS A 411 13.75 -10.74 -2.95
C LYS A 411 12.93 -10.32 -4.16
N VAL A 412 12.26 -11.27 -4.80
CA VAL A 412 11.44 -11.02 -6.00
C VAL A 412 9.99 -11.37 -5.73
N PHE A 413 9.09 -10.52 -6.19
CA PHE A 413 7.65 -10.70 -6.23
C PHE A 413 7.20 -10.73 -7.71
N PRO A 414 7.39 -11.85 -8.40
CA PRO A 414 7.27 -11.91 -9.86
C PRO A 414 5.83 -11.71 -10.36
N ILE A 415 4.81 -12.03 -9.56
CA ILE A 415 3.40 -11.88 -9.94
C ILE A 415 3.02 -10.40 -10.00
N THR A 416 3.52 -9.61 -9.05
CA THR A 416 3.24 -8.17 -9.00
C THR A 416 4.34 -7.33 -9.63
N GLY A 417 5.45 -7.95 -10.02
CA GLY A 417 6.55 -7.29 -10.73
C GLY A 417 7.40 -6.37 -9.86
N TRP A 418 7.71 -6.78 -8.63
CA TRP A 418 8.60 -6.04 -7.72
C TRP A 418 9.82 -6.89 -7.37
N ALA A 419 10.96 -6.21 -7.19
CA ALA A 419 12.18 -6.83 -6.71
C ALA A 419 12.94 -5.88 -5.78
N ALA A 420 13.59 -6.42 -4.77
CA ALA A 420 14.34 -5.65 -3.78
C ALA A 420 15.70 -6.31 -3.50
N PHE A 421 16.76 -5.58 -3.81
CA PHE A 421 18.13 -5.93 -3.47
C PHE A 421 18.49 -5.36 -2.11
N HIS A 422 19.19 -6.12 -1.31
CA HIS A 422 19.65 -5.70 0.01
C HIS A 422 21.05 -6.22 0.32
N ASN A 423 21.74 -5.42 1.12
CA ASN A 423 22.92 -5.81 1.87
C ASN A 423 22.85 -5.14 3.24
N LYS A 424 23.19 -5.84 4.33
CA LYS A 424 23.24 -5.26 5.68
C LYS A 424 21.91 -4.66 6.18
N MET A 425 20.79 -5.36 5.99
CA MET A 425 19.43 -4.86 6.30
C MET A 425 19.26 -4.33 7.73
N THR A 426 20.01 -4.84 8.70
CA THR A 426 19.90 -4.46 10.11
C THR A 426 20.83 -3.31 10.51
N GLU A 427 21.75 -2.92 9.64
CA GLU A 427 22.84 -1.96 9.91
C GLU A 427 22.64 -0.66 9.11
N ARG A 428 21.91 0.31 9.64
CA ARG A 428 21.56 1.55 8.93
C ARG A 428 22.73 2.21 8.19
N GLU A 429 23.88 2.31 8.85
CA GLU A 429 25.06 3.00 8.32
C GLU A 429 25.82 2.20 7.24
N GLU A 430 25.44 0.92 7.05
CA GLU A 430 26.03 0.00 6.08
C GLU A 430 25.03 -0.48 5.04
N HIS A 431 23.73 -0.27 5.27
CA HIS A 431 22.65 -0.77 4.43
C HIS A 431 22.67 -0.12 3.05
N ILE A 432 22.75 -0.96 2.03
CA ILE A 432 22.56 -0.59 0.63
C ILE A 432 21.36 -1.37 0.11
N HIS A 433 20.40 -0.69 -0.50
CA HIS A 433 19.28 -1.38 -1.12
C HIS A 433 18.73 -0.65 -2.34
N MET A 434 18.21 -1.44 -3.28
CA MET A 434 17.51 -0.95 -4.46
C MET A 434 16.16 -1.66 -4.54
N VAL A 435 15.11 -0.89 -4.78
CA VAL A 435 13.81 -1.44 -5.19
C VAL A 435 13.63 -1.22 -6.67
N PHE A 436 13.27 -2.28 -7.39
CA PHE A 436 13.01 -2.30 -8.81
C PHE A 436 11.55 -2.69 -9.05
N LYS A 437 10.89 -2.07 -10.05
CA LYS A 437 9.50 -2.37 -10.39
C LYS A 437 9.33 -2.55 -11.89
N CYS A 438 8.75 -3.67 -12.29
CA CYS A 438 8.30 -3.95 -13.65
C CYS A 438 7.03 -4.78 -13.58
N SER A 439 5.88 -4.11 -13.40
CA SER A 439 4.62 -4.72 -13.00
C SER A 439 3.70 -5.03 -14.17
N PRO A 440 3.14 -6.26 -14.25
CA PRO A 440 2.12 -6.61 -15.22
C PRO A 440 0.78 -5.89 -15.00
N PHE A 441 0.60 -5.27 -13.84
CA PHE A 441 -0.60 -4.48 -13.55
C PHE A 441 -0.58 -3.07 -14.17
N GLY A 442 0.53 -2.69 -14.82
CA GLY A 442 0.65 -1.38 -15.49
C GLY A 442 0.49 -0.20 -14.55
N SER A 443 -0.34 0.75 -14.95
CA SER A 443 -0.64 1.98 -14.18
C SER A 443 -2.04 1.97 -13.55
N ILE A 444 -2.61 0.80 -13.25
CA ILE A 444 -3.94 0.69 -12.64
C ILE A 444 -4.01 1.34 -11.26
N SER A 445 -5.18 1.83 -10.89
CA SER A 445 -5.48 2.37 -9.57
C SER A 445 -4.40 3.34 -9.08
N HIS A 446 -3.66 2.97 -8.04
CA HIS A 446 -2.58 3.76 -7.45
C HIS A 446 -1.18 3.47 -8.04
N SER A 447 -1.09 2.61 -9.05
CA SER A 447 0.14 2.36 -9.80
C SER A 447 0.41 3.47 -10.82
N HIS A 448 1.64 3.54 -11.33
CA HIS A 448 2.12 4.62 -12.20
C HIS A 448 2.75 4.07 -13.48
N GLY A 449 3.08 4.96 -14.43
CA GLY A 449 3.87 4.67 -15.62
C GLY A 449 5.36 4.58 -15.26
N ASP A 450 5.75 3.53 -14.53
CA ASP A 450 7.05 3.35 -13.90
C ASP A 450 7.62 1.93 -14.03
N GLN A 451 7.30 1.24 -15.14
CA GLN A 451 7.85 -0.09 -15.39
C GLN A 451 9.34 -0.01 -15.72
N ASN A 452 10.17 -0.85 -15.12
CA ASN A 452 11.63 -0.79 -15.09
C ASN A 452 12.23 0.39 -14.30
N ALA A 453 11.44 1.09 -13.49
CA ALA A 453 11.98 2.10 -12.60
C ALA A 453 12.68 1.47 -11.37
N PHE A 454 13.56 2.23 -10.76
CA PHE A 454 14.24 1.84 -9.54
C PHE A 454 14.38 3.02 -8.57
N THR A 455 14.60 2.68 -7.28
CA THR A 455 15.07 3.62 -6.26
C THR A 455 16.29 3.02 -5.59
N LEU A 456 17.23 3.85 -5.16
CA LEU A 456 18.45 3.42 -4.51
C LEU A 456 18.66 4.18 -3.20
N HIS A 457 18.86 3.41 -2.15
CA HIS A 457 19.18 3.90 -0.81
C HIS A 457 20.53 3.34 -0.39
N ALA A 458 21.32 4.15 0.25
CA ALA A 458 22.59 3.71 0.81
C ALA A 458 22.94 4.52 2.06
N PHE A 459 23.47 3.83 3.06
CA PHE A 459 24.05 4.44 4.26
C PHE A 459 23.07 5.39 4.99
N GLY A 460 21.79 5.01 5.03
CA GLY A 460 20.71 5.76 5.69
C GLY A 460 20.08 6.88 4.86
N GLU A 461 20.43 7.04 3.58
CA GLU A 461 19.92 8.08 2.69
C GLU A 461 19.32 7.51 1.40
N THR A 462 18.24 8.15 0.91
CA THR A 462 17.62 7.84 -0.39
C THR A 462 18.30 8.67 -1.48
N LEU A 463 19.34 8.13 -2.10
CA LEU A 463 20.14 8.84 -3.08
C LEU A 463 19.44 8.97 -4.43
N ALA A 464 18.80 7.88 -4.92
CA ALA A 464 17.95 7.95 -6.09
C ALA A 464 16.49 7.63 -5.68
N SER A 465 15.57 8.54 -5.98
CA SER A 465 14.16 8.44 -5.61
C SER A 465 13.26 8.69 -6.82
N VAL A 466 11.96 8.67 -6.63
CA VAL A 466 11.01 9.37 -7.51
C VAL A 466 10.75 10.76 -6.95
N THR A 467 10.17 11.66 -7.76
CA THR A 467 9.91 13.03 -7.37
C THR A 467 8.43 13.40 -7.37
N GLY A 468 8.11 14.52 -6.70
CA GLY A 468 6.74 15.01 -6.50
C GLY A 468 6.10 14.46 -5.21
N TYR A 469 4.99 15.06 -4.82
CA TYR A 469 4.26 14.77 -3.58
C TYR A 469 2.87 14.20 -3.89
N TYR A 470 2.34 13.36 -3.02
CA TYR A 470 0.98 12.86 -3.14
C TYR A 470 0.04 13.61 -2.21
N GLY A 471 -0.58 14.67 -2.74
CA GLY A 471 -1.64 15.41 -2.04
C GLY A 471 -3.02 14.76 -2.13
N GLY A 472 -3.17 13.74 -2.98
CA GLY A 472 -4.39 12.99 -3.21
C GLY A 472 -4.60 12.66 -4.69
N PHE A 473 -5.49 11.71 -4.95
CA PHE A 473 -5.84 11.30 -6.31
C PHE A 473 -6.49 12.45 -7.08
N GLY A 474 -6.06 12.73 -8.30
CA GLY A 474 -6.64 13.73 -9.17
C GLY A 474 -6.17 15.18 -8.98
N VAL A 475 -5.26 15.47 -8.02
CA VAL A 475 -4.59 16.78 -7.92
C VAL A 475 -3.56 16.94 -9.05
N ASP A 476 -3.13 18.18 -9.36
CA ASP A 476 -2.21 18.44 -10.47
C ASP A 476 -0.86 17.71 -10.30
N MET A 477 -0.29 17.72 -9.10
CA MET A 477 0.95 16.99 -8.80
C MET A 477 0.83 15.51 -9.12
N HIS A 478 -0.32 14.89 -8.82
CA HIS A 478 -0.59 13.50 -9.11
C HIS A 478 -0.75 13.24 -10.61
N THR A 479 -1.62 14.01 -11.28
CA THR A 479 -2.03 13.76 -12.67
C THR A 479 -1.05 14.27 -13.72
N LYS A 480 -0.25 15.31 -13.42
CA LYS A 480 0.69 15.90 -14.35
C LYS A 480 2.15 15.51 -14.11
N TRP A 481 2.48 14.94 -12.94
CA TRP A 481 3.84 14.62 -12.58
C TRP A 481 3.99 13.19 -12.07
N ARG A 482 3.49 12.90 -10.86
CA ARG A 482 3.80 11.64 -10.18
C ARG A 482 3.45 10.37 -10.93
N ARG A 483 2.34 10.34 -11.68
CA ARG A 483 1.93 9.16 -12.43
C ARG A 483 2.78 8.91 -13.67
N HIS A 484 3.57 9.88 -14.11
CA HIS A 484 4.31 9.84 -15.37
C HIS A 484 5.77 9.46 -15.22
N THR A 485 6.34 8.92 -16.31
CA THR A 485 7.72 8.47 -16.41
C THR A 485 8.74 9.57 -16.13
N PHE A 486 8.43 10.83 -16.47
CA PHE A 486 9.33 11.96 -16.24
C PHE A 486 9.51 12.35 -14.77
N SER A 487 8.84 11.68 -13.84
CA SER A 487 9.11 11.78 -12.40
C SER A 487 9.88 10.56 -11.85
N LYS A 488 10.39 9.69 -12.71
CA LYS A 488 10.95 8.38 -12.39
C LYS A 488 12.36 8.18 -12.96
N ASN A 489 13.12 7.25 -12.40
CA ASN A 489 14.45 6.87 -12.88
C ASN A 489 14.35 5.95 -14.10
N LEU A 490 14.01 6.53 -15.24
CA LEU A 490 13.65 5.84 -16.47
C LEU A 490 14.08 6.62 -17.71
N PRO A 491 14.23 5.99 -18.88
CA PRO A 491 14.44 6.70 -20.13
C PRO A 491 13.12 7.26 -20.71
N LEU A 492 13.26 8.35 -21.46
CA LEU A 492 12.29 8.86 -22.42
C LEU A 492 12.82 8.62 -23.83
N PHE A 493 11.94 8.32 -24.78
CA PHE A 493 12.29 8.18 -26.20
C PHE A 493 11.58 9.28 -27.00
N GLY A 494 12.35 10.15 -27.67
CA GLY A 494 11.77 11.34 -28.32
C GLY A 494 10.99 12.22 -27.35
N GLY A 495 11.44 12.33 -26.10
CA GLY A 495 10.77 13.07 -25.03
C GLY A 495 9.47 12.45 -24.52
N LYS A 496 9.14 11.19 -24.88
CA LYS A 496 7.94 10.47 -24.48
C LYS A 496 8.25 9.33 -23.52
N GLY A 497 7.37 9.14 -22.53
CA GLY A 497 7.44 8.07 -21.54
C GLY A 497 6.36 7.01 -21.70
N GLN A 498 6.14 6.29 -20.62
CA GLN A 498 5.11 5.25 -20.51
C GLN A 498 3.72 5.84 -20.29
N TYR A 499 2.69 5.04 -20.56
CA TYR A 499 1.33 5.39 -20.20
C TYR A 499 1.17 5.38 -18.68
N GLY A 500 0.93 6.54 -18.10
CA GLY A 500 0.74 6.72 -16.65
C GLY A 500 -0.61 7.33 -16.30
N GLU A 501 -1.47 7.60 -17.29
CA GLU A 501 -2.81 8.12 -17.05
C GLU A 501 -3.70 7.05 -16.38
N ASN A 502 -4.71 7.50 -15.68
CA ASN A 502 -5.78 6.67 -15.16
C ASN A 502 -7.09 7.46 -15.31
N LYS A 503 -7.76 7.23 -16.41
CA LYS A 503 -9.06 7.83 -16.69
C LYS A 503 -10.14 6.93 -16.14
N ASN A 504 -10.62 7.26 -14.94
CA ASN A 504 -11.78 6.58 -14.40
C ASN A 504 -12.95 6.71 -15.36
N THR A 505 -13.60 5.59 -15.68
CA THR A 505 -14.82 5.57 -16.48
C THR A 505 -15.99 6.11 -15.67
N LYS A 506 -17.17 6.21 -16.29
CA LYS A 506 -18.43 6.68 -15.64
C LYS A 506 -18.80 5.92 -14.37
N PHE A 507 -18.22 4.74 -14.15
CA PHE A 507 -18.50 3.90 -13.01
C PHE A 507 -17.33 4.04 -12.05
N GLU A 508 -17.62 4.45 -10.84
CA GLU A 508 -16.66 4.58 -9.76
C GLU A 508 -15.85 3.27 -9.60
N GLY A 509 -14.53 3.37 -9.73
CA GLY A 509 -13.61 2.26 -9.57
C GLY A 509 -13.29 1.45 -10.83
N HIS A 510 -13.88 1.73 -11.97
CA HIS A 510 -13.47 1.09 -13.21
C HIS A 510 -12.17 1.69 -13.73
N GLN A 511 -11.21 0.82 -14.03
CA GLN A 511 -9.92 1.23 -14.57
C GLN A 511 -10.02 1.44 -16.08
N ASP A 512 -9.27 2.44 -16.58
CA ASP A 512 -9.02 2.58 -18.00
C ASP A 512 -8.26 1.34 -18.50
N ARG A 513 -8.72 0.71 -19.57
CA ARG A 513 -8.10 -0.49 -20.13
C ARG A 513 -6.61 -0.27 -20.45
N PHE A 514 -6.23 0.92 -20.91
CA PHE A 514 -4.83 1.24 -21.22
C PHE A 514 -3.93 1.25 -19.98
N CYS A 515 -4.47 1.49 -18.79
CA CYS A 515 -3.72 1.38 -17.56
C CYS A 515 -3.11 -0.02 -17.38
N ILE A 516 -3.86 -1.06 -17.73
CA ILE A 516 -3.43 -2.46 -17.63
C ILE A 516 -2.56 -2.81 -18.84
N GLU A 517 -2.92 -2.33 -20.04
CA GLU A 517 -2.17 -2.57 -21.29
C GLU A 517 -0.74 -2.03 -21.23
N ALA A 518 -0.52 -0.97 -20.46
CA ALA A 518 0.79 -0.39 -20.22
C ALA A 518 1.61 -1.12 -19.14
N GLY A 519 1.46 -2.42 -19.03
CA GLY A 519 2.21 -3.25 -18.09
C GLY A 519 3.61 -3.58 -18.57
N GLY A 520 4.42 -4.11 -17.64
CA GLY A 520 5.72 -4.70 -17.88
C GLY A 520 5.83 -6.04 -17.14
N ASN A 521 6.99 -6.68 -17.23
CA ASN A 521 7.24 -7.95 -16.54
C ASN A 521 8.68 -8.07 -16.09
N ILE A 522 8.89 -8.73 -14.96
CA ILE A 522 10.17 -9.34 -14.63
C ILE A 522 10.29 -10.61 -15.51
N THR A 523 11.27 -10.61 -16.42
CA THR A 523 11.48 -11.67 -17.40
C THR A 523 12.54 -12.67 -16.97
N ASP A 524 13.49 -12.23 -16.15
CA ASP A 524 14.58 -13.05 -15.63
C ASP A 524 15.05 -12.53 -14.27
N TYR A 525 15.54 -13.43 -13.41
CA TYR A 525 16.16 -13.05 -12.13
C TYR A 525 17.03 -14.18 -11.59
N ASP A 526 18.07 -13.81 -10.84
CA ASP A 526 18.94 -14.73 -10.11
C ASP A 526 19.06 -14.29 -8.64
N THR A 527 18.50 -15.09 -7.75
CA THR A 527 18.53 -14.89 -6.30
C THR A 527 19.60 -15.71 -5.60
N GLU A 528 20.23 -16.68 -6.29
CA GLU A 528 21.09 -17.68 -5.68
C GLU A 528 22.58 -17.38 -5.86
N SER A 529 23.00 -16.93 -7.05
CA SER A 529 24.40 -16.65 -7.33
C SER A 529 24.95 -15.48 -6.50
N ASP A 530 26.28 -15.35 -6.42
CA ASP A 530 26.93 -14.25 -5.71
C ASP A 530 26.59 -12.87 -6.30
N ILE A 531 26.33 -12.82 -7.61
CA ILE A 531 25.85 -11.62 -8.30
C ILE A 531 24.34 -11.72 -8.47
N LYS A 532 23.59 -11.04 -7.62
CA LYS A 532 22.12 -11.01 -7.72
C LYS A 532 21.70 -10.21 -8.97
N MET A 533 20.64 -10.67 -9.66
CA MET A 533 20.25 -10.04 -10.92
C MET A 533 18.72 -10.03 -11.10
N VAL A 534 18.19 -8.97 -11.73
CA VAL A 534 16.82 -8.89 -12.22
C VAL A 534 16.78 -8.26 -13.60
N GLU A 535 15.93 -8.79 -14.49
CA GLU A 535 15.61 -8.19 -15.78
C GLU A 535 14.11 -7.92 -15.88
N GLY A 536 13.74 -6.72 -16.35
CA GLY A 536 12.37 -6.35 -16.67
C GLY A 536 12.21 -5.97 -18.14
N ASP A 537 11.06 -6.37 -18.72
CA ASP A 537 10.61 -5.94 -20.05
C ASP A 537 9.44 -4.97 -19.90
N ALA A 538 9.67 -3.71 -20.25
CA ALA A 538 8.70 -2.63 -20.19
C ALA A 538 8.22 -2.16 -21.58
N THR A 539 8.41 -2.97 -22.62
CA THR A 539 8.07 -2.62 -24.00
C THR A 539 6.62 -2.16 -24.15
N ALA A 540 5.69 -2.90 -23.59
CA ALA A 540 4.26 -2.60 -23.72
C ALA A 540 3.88 -1.26 -23.09
N SER A 541 4.56 -0.84 -22.01
CA SER A 541 4.26 0.39 -21.29
C SER A 541 4.57 1.66 -22.08
N TYR A 542 5.51 1.62 -23.01
CA TYR A 542 5.87 2.74 -23.88
C TYR A 542 5.03 2.82 -25.15
N LYS A 543 4.51 1.69 -25.66
CA LYS A 543 3.87 1.62 -27.01
C LYS A 543 2.77 2.63 -27.26
N PHE A 544 2.07 3.09 -26.22
CA PHE A 544 0.99 4.06 -26.39
C PHE A 544 1.50 5.43 -26.88
N PHE A 545 2.60 5.93 -26.29
CA PHE A 545 3.19 7.22 -26.63
C PHE A 545 4.39 7.13 -27.56
N VAL A 546 5.01 5.96 -27.66
CA VAL A 546 6.17 5.65 -28.50
C VAL A 546 5.85 4.42 -29.35
N PRO A 547 4.97 4.55 -30.36
CA PRO A 547 4.55 3.41 -31.18
C PRO A 547 5.71 2.75 -31.95
N GLU A 548 6.82 3.48 -32.15
CA GLU A 548 8.03 3.00 -32.79
C GLU A 548 8.85 2.02 -31.95
N ILE A 549 8.57 1.89 -30.64
CA ILE A 549 9.33 0.99 -29.78
C ILE A 549 9.00 -0.47 -30.10
N GLU A 550 10.01 -1.26 -30.38
CA GLU A 550 9.92 -2.70 -30.63
C GLU A 550 10.30 -3.49 -29.39
N SER A 551 11.29 -3.01 -28.62
CA SER A 551 11.73 -3.62 -27.37
C SER A 551 12.32 -2.58 -26.44
N TYR A 552 12.01 -2.67 -25.13
CA TYR A 552 12.77 -1.99 -24.08
C TYR A 552 12.88 -2.89 -22.85
N LYS A 553 14.13 -3.23 -22.52
CA LYS A 553 14.48 -4.04 -21.35
C LYS A 553 15.51 -3.33 -20.48
N ARG A 554 15.39 -3.52 -19.17
CA ARG A 554 16.41 -3.11 -18.20
C ARG A 554 16.85 -4.32 -17.39
N LYS A 555 18.16 -4.51 -17.30
CA LYS A 555 18.79 -5.54 -16.48
C LYS A 555 19.66 -4.91 -15.41
N VAL A 556 19.58 -5.38 -14.18
CA VAL A 556 20.29 -4.85 -13.02
C VAL A 556 21.03 -5.99 -12.34
N TRP A 557 22.32 -5.79 -12.08
CA TRP A 557 23.15 -6.70 -11.30
C TRP A 557 23.63 -6.00 -10.02
N PHE A 558 23.56 -6.70 -8.91
CA PHE A 558 24.10 -6.27 -7.61
C PHE A 558 25.36 -7.05 -7.31
N VAL A 559 26.51 -6.38 -7.37
CA VAL A 559 27.82 -7.00 -7.32
C VAL A 559 28.42 -6.84 -5.93
N GLN A 560 28.78 -7.97 -5.30
CA GLN A 560 29.40 -8.06 -3.97
C GLN A 560 28.61 -7.36 -2.85
N GLY A 561 27.32 -7.11 -3.05
CA GLY A 561 26.53 -6.33 -2.10
C GLY A 561 26.93 -4.87 -1.96
N LYS A 562 27.63 -4.28 -2.92
CA LYS A 562 28.20 -2.93 -2.86
C LYS A 562 27.79 -2.01 -3.99
N VAL A 563 27.83 -2.49 -5.23
CA VAL A 563 27.62 -1.68 -6.43
C VAL A 563 26.59 -2.28 -7.36
N PHE A 564 25.97 -1.42 -8.18
CA PHE A 564 25.03 -1.89 -9.19
C PHE A 564 25.56 -1.64 -10.59
N VAL A 565 25.41 -2.62 -11.46
CA VAL A 565 25.54 -2.45 -12.90
C VAL A 565 24.15 -2.49 -13.50
N MET A 566 23.84 -1.56 -14.39
CA MET A 566 22.55 -1.48 -15.04
C MET A 566 22.71 -1.40 -16.54
N GLN A 567 21.94 -2.18 -17.28
CA GLN A 567 21.92 -2.15 -18.73
C GLN A 567 20.50 -1.85 -19.22
N ASP A 568 20.37 -0.77 -20.00
CA ASP A 568 19.16 -0.42 -20.73
C ASP A 568 19.33 -0.77 -22.20
N LYS A 569 18.52 -1.68 -22.70
CA LYS A 569 18.48 -2.07 -24.13
C LYS A 569 17.15 -1.67 -24.74
N ALA A 570 17.17 -0.87 -25.81
CA ALA A 570 15.98 -0.51 -26.57
C ALA A 570 16.20 -0.65 -28.05
N THR A 571 15.18 -1.17 -28.76
CA THR A 571 15.11 -1.26 -30.22
C THR A 571 13.87 -0.49 -30.70
N LEU A 572 14.05 0.36 -31.70
CA LEU A 572 13.00 1.19 -32.30
C LEU A 572 12.98 1.00 -33.84
N SER A 573 11.80 1.09 -34.45
CA SER A 573 11.65 1.05 -35.92
C SER A 573 12.20 2.33 -36.59
N GLU A 574 12.25 3.45 -35.87
CA GLU A 574 12.79 4.72 -36.31
C GLU A 574 13.81 5.26 -35.30
N GLU A 575 14.74 6.10 -35.78
CA GLU A 575 15.71 6.76 -34.89
C GLU A 575 15.00 7.74 -33.94
N LYS A 576 15.27 7.59 -32.63
CA LYS A 576 14.83 8.51 -31.59
C LYS A 576 16.01 8.83 -30.68
N ASP A 577 16.06 10.06 -30.19
CA ASP A 577 16.90 10.41 -29.06
C ASP A 577 16.38 9.72 -27.80
N MET A 578 17.29 9.40 -26.89
CA MET A 578 16.97 8.87 -25.57
C MET A 578 17.41 9.85 -24.49
N THR A 579 16.52 10.20 -23.58
CA THR A 579 16.83 10.98 -22.38
C THR A 579 16.73 10.06 -21.17
N TRP A 580 17.85 9.75 -20.54
CA TRP A 580 17.90 8.93 -19.33
C TRP A 580 17.77 9.82 -18.10
N LEU A 581 16.82 9.50 -17.19
CA LEU A 581 16.47 10.32 -16.04
C LEU A 581 16.94 9.69 -14.73
N MET A 582 17.47 10.51 -13.82
CA MET A 582 17.65 10.11 -12.42
C MET A 582 17.24 11.23 -11.47
N HIS A 583 16.40 10.92 -10.51
CA HIS A 583 15.74 11.84 -9.60
C HIS A 583 16.30 11.75 -8.20
N THR A 584 16.32 12.88 -7.51
CA THR A 584 16.77 12.99 -6.12
C THR A 584 16.15 14.20 -5.41
N THR A 585 16.15 14.18 -4.09
CA THR A 585 15.90 15.37 -3.26
C THR A 585 17.20 16.10 -2.88
N PHE A 586 18.34 15.52 -3.21
CA PHE A 586 19.67 16.08 -2.94
C PHE A 586 20.22 16.92 -4.09
N THR A 587 21.46 17.38 -3.95
CA THR A 587 22.14 18.14 -5.01
C THR A 587 22.83 17.22 -6.01
N ASN A 588 22.89 17.67 -7.27
CA ASN A 588 23.57 16.96 -8.35
C ASN A 588 24.80 17.75 -8.81
N GLU A 589 25.94 17.06 -8.88
CA GLU A 589 27.15 17.55 -9.50
C GLU A 589 27.30 16.88 -10.87
N VAL A 590 27.12 17.64 -11.95
CA VAL A 590 27.16 17.08 -13.30
C VAL A 590 28.49 17.28 -13.98
N ALA A 591 28.92 16.30 -14.76
CA ALA A 591 30.10 16.32 -15.62
C ALA A 591 29.70 15.88 -17.05
N ASP A 592 30.65 15.92 -17.99
CA ASP A 592 30.33 15.64 -19.41
C ASP A 592 29.74 14.23 -19.67
N LYS A 593 30.16 13.23 -18.89
CA LYS A 593 29.79 11.81 -19.10
C LYS A 593 29.40 11.08 -17.82
N SER A 594 29.18 11.81 -16.74
CA SER A 594 28.83 11.27 -15.43
C SER A 594 28.19 12.33 -14.57
N PHE A 595 27.66 11.94 -13.42
CA PHE A 595 27.22 12.86 -12.37
C PHE A 595 27.29 12.19 -11.01
N THR A 596 27.30 13.00 -9.95
CA THR A 596 27.25 12.53 -8.57
C THR A 596 26.05 13.15 -7.86
N ILE A 597 25.25 12.34 -7.19
CA ILE A 597 24.21 12.81 -6.26
C ILE A 597 24.85 12.94 -4.88
N ARG A 598 24.81 14.15 -4.30
CA ARG A 598 25.41 14.46 -2.99
C ARG A 598 24.35 14.54 -1.91
N GLY A 599 24.28 13.50 -1.08
CA GLY A 599 23.55 13.52 0.19
C GLY A 599 24.38 14.13 1.33
N GLU A 600 23.84 14.12 2.53
CA GLU A 600 24.48 14.67 3.74
C GLU A 600 25.60 13.75 4.24
N ASN A 601 25.36 12.43 4.25
CA ASN A 601 26.27 11.42 4.77
C ASN A 601 26.85 10.50 3.69
N ALA A 602 26.19 10.43 2.55
CA ALA A 602 26.53 9.54 1.44
C ALA A 602 26.42 10.26 0.09
N HIS A 603 27.01 9.66 -0.93
CA HIS A 603 26.84 10.08 -2.32
C HIS A 603 26.70 8.88 -3.23
N LEU A 604 26.17 9.13 -4.42
CA LEU A 604 26.05 8.14 -5.49
C LEU A 604 26.77 8.63 -6.73
N ASP A 605 27.83 7.95 -7.10
CA ASP A 605 28.49 8.19 -8.38
C ASP A 605 27.80 7.38 -9.49
N VAL A 606 27.40 8.08 -10.55
CA VAL A 606 26.72 7.53 -11.71
C VAL A 606 27.62 7.70 -12.92
N ASN A 607 28.14 6.57 -13.41
CA ASN A 607 29.09 6.54 -14.51
C ASN A 607 28.50 5.76 -15.69
N PHE A 608 28.47 6.39 -16.86
CA PHE A 608 28.18 5.69 -18.11
C PHE A 608 29.49 5.14 -18.66
N ILE A 609 29.51 3.86 -18.99
CA ILE A 609 30.74 3.15 -19.35
C ILE A 609 30.74 2.71 -20.80
N ASN A 610 31.96 2.60 -21.38
CA ASN A 610 32.23 2.19 -22.76
C ASN A 610 31.50 3.07 -23.79
N GLU A 611 30.95 2.47 -24.85
CA GLU A 611 30.26 3.16 -25.94
C GLU A 611 29.07 4.02 -25.45
N SER A 612 28.48 3.69 -24.28
CA SER A 612 27.42 4.51 -23.67
C SER A 612 27.92 5.93 -23.40
N ALA A 613 29.12 6.07 -22.84
CA ALA A 613 29.70 7.38 -22.54
C ALA A 613 30.00 8.20 -23.82
N ASP A 614 30.31 7.55 -24.95
CA ASP A 614 30.62 8.22 -26.21
C ASP A 614 29.38 8.71 -26.98
N ASN A 615 28.21 8.19 -26.62
CA ASN A 615 26.93 8.56 -27.22
C ASN A 615 26.19 9.66 -26.44
N ILE A 616 26.72 10.11 -25.30
CA ILE A 616 26.15 11.22 -24.53
C ILE A 616 26.35 12.54 -25.30
N THR A 617 25.28 13.31 -25.42
CA THR A 617 25.28 14.64 -26.07
C THR A 617 25.17 15.77 -25.03
N SER A 618 24.50 15.53 -23.90
CA SER A 618 24.47 16.49 -22.80
C SER A 618 24.12 15.82 -21.45
N VAL A 619 24.56 16.44 -20.36
CA VAL A 619 24.16 16.10 -18.99
C VAL A 619 23.67 17.38 -18.32
N LYS A 620 22.43 17.42 -17.88
CA LYS A 620 21.76 18.60 -17.32
C LYS A 620 21.16 18.32 -15.95
N ASN A 621 21.27 19.27 -15.04
CA ASN A 621 20.51 19.29 -13.81
C ASN A 621 19.24 20.12 -14.00
N VAL A 622 18.09 19.56 -13.67
CA VAL A 622 16.76 20.18 -13.82
C VAL A 622 16.06 20.21 -12.48
N GLU A 623 15.36 21.31 -12.18
CA GLU A 623 14.58 21.48 -10.95
C GLU A 623 13.10 21.66 -11.28
N GLY A 624 12.24 21.17 -10.40
CA GLY A 624 10.79 21.39 -10.45
C GLY A 624 9.99 20.18 -10.85
N PHE A 625 8.70 20.44 -11.11
CA PHE A 625 7.67 19.43 -11.36
C PHE A 625 6.91 19.70 -12.67
N GLY A 626 7.60 20.19 -13.69
CA GLY A 626 7.01 20.47 -15.00
C GLY A 626 5.85 21.47 -14.94
N GLU A 627 4.67 21.09 -15.47
CA GLU A 627 3.48 21.94 -15.58
C GLU A 627 2.54 21.88 -14.37
N VAL A 628 3.01 21.40 -13.22
CA VAL A 628 2.21 21.35 -11.98
C VAL A 628 1.92 22.75 -11.47
N ASP A 629 0.67 23.00 -11.02
CA ASP A 629 0.28 24.27 -10.39
C ASP A 629 1.20 24.57 -9.19
N PRO A 630 1.98 25.66 -9.18
CA PRO A 630 2.88 26.00 -8.08
C PRO A 630 2.18 26.11 -6.71
N TYR A 631 0.89 26.35 -6.68
CA TYR A 631 0.10 26.36 -5.45
C TYR A 631 0.16 25.03 -4.70
N GLU A 632 0.25 23.90 -5.41
CA GLU A 632 0.25 22.56 -4.80
C GLU A 632 1.55 22.22 -4.05
N PHE A 633 2.64 22.96 -4.31
CA PHE A 633 3.94 22.71 -3.66
C PHE A 633 4.61 23.97 -3.11
N LYS A 634 3.86 25.08 -2.96
CA LYS A 634 4.38 26.38 -2.50
C LYS A 634 5.12 26.34 -1.16
N ASP A 635 4.75 25.40 -0.28
CA ASP A 635 5.29 25.21 1.06
C ASP A 635 6.16 23.94 1.16
N LEU A 636 6.52 23.32 0.02
CA LEU A 636 7.26 22.07 -0.05
C LEU A 636 8.60 22.26 -0.76
N GLU A 637 9.55 21.37 -0.48
CA GLU A 637 10.84 21.36 -1.16
C GLU A 637 10.68 21.07 -2.65
N VAL A 638 11.42 21.78 -3.49
CA VAL A 638 11.49 21.53 -4.94
C VAL A 638 12.51 20.43 -5.20
N HIS A 639 12.08 19.36 -5.83
CA HIS A 639 12.95 18.23 -6.17
C HIS A 639 13.74 18.47 -7.47
N ARG A 640 14.75 17.63 -7.69
CA ARG A 640 15.69 17.73 -8.82
C ARG A 640 15.80 16.40 -9.56
N HIS A 641 16.26 16.49 -10.79
CA HIS A 641 16.69 15.32 -11.56
C HIS A 641 17.81 15.69 -12.53
N VAL A 642 18.54 14.66 -12.95
CA VAL A 642 19.52 14.77 -14.01
C VAL A 642 18.91 14.18 -15.28
N GLU A 643 19.06 14.92 -16.38
CA GLU A 643 18.76 14.47 -17.74
C GLU A 643 20.06 14.16 -18.45
N VAL A 644 20.25 12.92 -18.90
CA VAL A 644 21.36 12.50 -19.73
C VAL A 644 20.85 12.21 -21.13
N GLU A 645 21.19 13.04 -22.10
CA GLU A 645 20.75 12.92 -23.48
C GLU A 645 21.74 12.07 -24.27
N PHE A 646 21.21 11.09 -24.98
CA PHE A 646 21.94 10.22 -25.92
C PHE A 646 21.57 10.54 -27.36
N LYS A 647 22.52 10.35 -28.27
CA LYS A 647 22.30 10.51 -29.73
C LYS A 647 21.11 9.68 -30.18
N ALA A 648 20.37 10.22 -31.14
CA ALA A 648 19.29 9.50 -31.80
C ALA A 648 19.81 8.21 -32.45
N SER A 649 19.10 7.12 -32.22
CA SER A 649 19.42 5.79 -32.74
C SER A 649 18.17 4.93 -32.82
N LYS A 650 18.24 3.87 -33.63
CA LYS A 650 17.25 2.77 -33.58
C LYS A 650 17.59 1.75 -32.51
N GLU A 651 18.84 1.69 -32.09
CA GLU A 651 19.36 0.78 -31.09
C GLU A 651 20.01 1.60 -29.98
N HIS A 652 19.54 1.44 -28.75
CA HIS A 652 20.20 1.98 -27.56
C HIS A 652 20.66 0.80 -26.68
N ASN A 653 21.92 0.83 -26.28
CA ASN A 653 22.49 -0.12 -25.32
C ASN A 653 23.32 0.68 -24.32
N ILE A 654 22.69 1.08 -23.25
CA ILE A 654 23.28 1.97 -22.23
C ILE A 654 23.71 1.14 -21.03
N LEU A 655 25.00 1.22 -20.73
CA LEU A 655 25.58 0.55 -19.57
C LEU A 655 26.00 1.58 -18.52
N THR A 656 25.39 1.47 -17.34
CA THR A 656 25.55 2.40 -16.23
C THR A 656 26.12 1.69 -15.00
N LEU A 657 27.11 2.28 -14.36
CA LEU A 657 27.66 1.84 -13.07
C LEU A 657 27.23 2.82 -11.97
N LEU A 658 26.58 2.28 -10.93
CA LEU A 658 26.08 3.01 -9.78
C LEU A 658 26.93 2.62 -8.56
N VAL A 659 27.70 3.59 -8.01
CA VAL A 659 28.61 3.36 -6.90
C VAL A 659 28.20 4.23 -5.72
N PRO A 660 27.46 3.70 -4.74
CA PRO A 660 27.15 4.43 -3.53
C PRO A 660 28.36 4.45 -2.60
N ASN A 661 28.67 5.61 -2.04
CA ASN A 661 29.79 5.81 -1.13
C ASN A 661 29.37 6.63 0.08
N LYS A 662 30.04 6.44 1.22
CA LYS A 662 29.96 7.37 2.35
C LYS A 662 30.76 8.63 2.05
N ASN A 663 30.29 9.79 2.53
CA ASN A 663 31.02 11.05 2.37
C ASN A 663 32.36 11.09 3.17
N LYS A 664 32.47 10.20 4.16
CA LYS A 664 33.66 10.06 5.03
C LYS A 664 34.02 8.59 5.18
N GLY A 665 35.29 8.28 5.14
CA GLY A 665 35.84 6.94 5.28
C GLY A 665 36.39 6.38 3.97
N GLU A 666 36.58 5.08 3.94
CA GLU A 666 37.04 4.37 2.75
C GLU A 666 36.00 4.44 1.64
N GLN A 667 36.43 4.70 0.43
CA GLN A 667 35.60 4.72 -0.75
C GLN A 667 35.64 3.35 -1.42
N ILE A 668 34.52 2.94 -2.03
CA ILE A 668 34.48 1.73 -2.84
C ILE A 668 35.30 1.98 -4.11
N GLU A 669 36.40 1.25 -4.28
CA GLU A 669 37.23 1.34 -5.46
C GLU A 669 36.69 0.45 -6.55
N VAL A 670 36.39 1.02 -7.72
CA VAL A 670 35.85 0.29 -8.86
C VAL A 670 36.64 0.50 -10.12
N SER A 671 36.99 -0.59 -10.78
CA SER A 671 37.53 -0.55 -12.14
C SER A 671 36.80 -1.58 -13.01
N HIS A 672 36.75 -1.34 -14.32
CA HIS A 672 36.03 -2.21 -15.24
C HIS A 672 36.77 -2.41 -16.56
N LYS A 673 36.48 -3.53 -17.21
CA LYS A 673 36.96 -3.86 -18.55
C LYS A 673 35.88 -4.64 -19.30
N LEU A 674 35.54 -4.19 -20.48
CA LEU A 674 34.61 -4.90 -21.38
C LEU A 674 35.40 -5.69 -22.43
N VAL A 675 35.11 -6.99 -22.56
CA VAL A 675 35.68 -7.90 -23.55
C VAL A 675 34.56 -8.62 -24.28
N GLY A 676 34.25 -8.16 -25.48
CA GLY A 676 33.06 -8.66 -26.20
C GLY A 676 31.78 -8.32 -25.43
N ASN A 677 31.02 -9.33 -25.03
CA ASN A 677 29.77 -9.18 -24.23
C ASN A 677 30.00 -9.43 -22.72
N THR A 678 31.25 -9.57 -22.29
CA THR A 678 31.61 -9.89 -20.91
C THR A 678 32.20 -8.66 -20.23
N LEU A 679 31.57 -8.19 -19.13
CA LEU A 679 32.08 -7.13 -18.28
C LEU A 679 32.84 -7.74 -17.11
N GLU A 680 34.15 -7.51 -17.05
CA GLU A 680 34.99 -7.74 -15.87
C GLU A 680 34.91 -6.49 -14.97
N LEU A 681 34.36 -6.63 -13.77
CA LEU A 681 34.23 -5.55 -12.78
C LEU A 681 35.04 -5.89 -11.55
N THR A 682 36.01 -5.05 -11.20
CA THR A 682 36.79 -5.20 -9.97
C THR A 682 36.30 -4.19 -8.95
N VAL A 683 35.86 -4.68 -7.81
CA VAL A 683 35.35 -3.89 -6.67
C VAL A 683 36.21 -4.21 -5.47
N ASP A 684 36.87 -3.20 -4.90
CA ASP A 684 37.79 -3.33 -3.76
C ASP A 684 38.84 -4.45 -3.94
N GLY A 685 39.33 -4.62 -5.17
CA GLY A 685 40.36 -5.59 -5.53
C GLY A 685 39.85 -6.99 -5.89
N GLU A 686 38.57 -7.28 -5.75
CA GLU A 686 37.94 -8.55 -6.12
C GLU A 686 37.21 -8.41 -7.48
N THR A 687 37.49 -9.32 -8.42
CA THR A 687 36.93 -9.26 -9.77
C THR A 687 35.69 -10.17 -9.90
N ALA A 688 34.61 -9.62 -10.38
CA ALA A 688 33.41 -10.28 -10.78
C ALA A 688 33.23 -10.22 -12.31
N THR A 689 32.60 -11.23 -12.90
CA THR A 689 32.34 -11.33 -14.33
C THR A 689 30.83 -11.33 -14.60
N ILE A 690 30.39 -10.45 -15.48
CA ILE A 690 28.98 -10.28 -15.85
C ILE A 690 28.84 -10.51 -17.36
N GLU A 691 27.95 -11.41 -17.76
CA GLU A 691 27.50 -11.54 -19.14
C GLU A 691 26.34 -10.57 -19.41
N LEU A 692 26.52 -9.66 -20.40
CA LEU A 692 25.62 -8.56 -20.72
C LEU A 692 24.48 -8.97 -21.66
#